data_01864cfb1930c85934849aefd6aaf42f
#
_entry.id   01864cfb1930c85934849aefd6aaf42f
#
_cell.length_a   1.000
_cell.length_b   1.000
_cell.length_c   1.000
_cell.angle_alpha   90.00
_cell.angle_beta   90.00
_cell.angle_gamma   90.00
#
_symmetry.space_group_name_H-M   'P 1'
#
loop_
_entity.id
_entity.type
_entity.pdbx_description
1 polymer ?
#
loop_
_entity_poly.entity_id
_entity_poly.type
_entity_poly.pdbx_seq_one_letter_code
_entity_poly.pdbx_strand_id
1 'polypeptide(L)'
;MNKQIFSFLSLTFFLCLLSFTANVSAKEIKKEPITDTAVNLQGVSDSFTYSYYLSEDAEAGKNGLTLNVEHSTLLISPSSLTIRIDGENQKTVKLDGKKSKITVQADLKGKALKKGTHEVTVVFYGIIKQGICVENNTSGNWLRINPASYFQIQGDVVGGKITLQDYPSKFTSFQTKTDVVVPNNANVETVDAALKVVSYLKKRTTDQNTIQLVNEKDFTTRPTNKVIVGVENDFETNAIKNLFKKMNVKMPADQLQLQVAEEKINNTTRNILAITTKDKKNFNSKIEVVANQEFVSQLSGTSLAIKQVPQQTKKESGTLTFEEMGIPSFEISNTNDESAHYFYYLPQNFDEEKAITTTLNIKKSAILNPKQSELIMEVNGVPHAINLEKLVENEGFLEITVPIEKSTLKSNRLLDIQFKLNGANVNDPCTTNDQEKWLFISNESTVNFSITENEQQAITSLTSYPGIFTNGNKESYVIVENLQEVSLGDLSALYTSSALSVSAPKYTLKNLKDLKEEDLQGRNIIFVGDAGGFQQKLNDNSALKWTNNTPDFSKNGFVTETISRYATIQKNPWDESYAVLQFNRYEDGAAIMTPRFLRQLQNLAVDASIAIQNKDNEIFTNRAQYSIEEKQKEAAPKQSQSALKWSSVLMFIGLLAVIGVILYLVFKRSKKK
;
A
#
# COMPACT_ATOMS: atom_id res chain seq x y z
N MET A 1 -55.24 -32.59 -55.18
CA MET A 1 -53.76 -32.72 -54.86
C MET A 1 -53.10 -31.39 -54.46
N ASN A 2 -53.81 -30.26 -54.45
CA ASN A 2 -53.18 -28.95 -54.20
C ASN A 2 -53.40 -28.34 -52.80
N LYS A 3 -54.21 -28.93 -51.91
CA LYS A 3 -54.39 -28.42 -50.54
C LYS A 3 -53.45 -29.01 -49.49
N GLN A 4 -52.92 -30.21 -49.71
CA GLN A 4 -51.99 -30.84 -48.77
C GLN A 4 -50.54 -30.33 -48.93
N ILE A 5 -50.14 -29.90 -50.13
CA ILE A 5 -48.80 -29.36 -50.41
C ILE A 5 -48.67 -27.95 -49.77
N PHE A 6 -49.74 -27.15 -49.75
CA PHE A 6 -49.73 -25.82 -49.13
C PHE A 6 -49.70 -25.88 -47.62
N SER A 7 -50.30 -26.90 -47.02
CA SER A 7 -50.25 -27.11 -45.56
C SER A 7 -48.86 -27.59 -45.11
N PHE A 8 -48.16 -28.41 -45.93
CA PHE A 8 -46.80 -28.87 -45.60
C PHE A 8 -45.75 -27.76 -45.78
N LEU A 9 -45.88 -26.91 -46.81
CA LEU A 9 -45.00 -25.74 -46.98
C LEU A 9 -45.18 -24.68 -45.88
N SER A 10 -46.42 -24.48 -45.40
CA SER A 10 -46.72 -23.55 -44.31
C SER A 10 -46.18 -24.07 -42.97
N LEU A 11 -46.25 -25.37 -42.72
CA LEU A 11 -45.71 -25.98 -41.49
C LEU A 11 -44.18 -26.01 -41.47
N THR A 12 -43.49 -26.24 -42.60
CA THR A 12 -42.04 -26.15 -42.71
C THR A 12 -41.54 -24.72 -42.62
N PHE A 13 -42.26 -23.73 -43.12
CA PHE A 13 -41.87 -22.34 -42.97
C PHE A 13 -42.08 -21.83 -41.53
N PHE A 14 -43.10 -22.34 -40.81
CA PHE A 14 -43.28 -22.06 -39.39
C PHE A 14 -42.28 -22.77 -38.48
N LEU A 15 -41.84 -23.98 -38.84
CA LEU A 15 -40.75 -24.66 -38.12
C LEU A 15 -39.37 -24.02 -38.35
N CYS A 16 -39.11 -23.46 -39.55
CA CYS A 16 -37.87 -22.71 -39.79
C CYS A 16 -37.85 -21.33 -39.10
N LEU A 17 -39.03 -20.72 -38.82
CA LEU A 17 -39.09 -19.50 -38.03
C LEU A 17 -38.90 -19.70 -36.52
N LEU A 18 -39.12 -20.93 -36.02
CA LEU A 18 -38.87 -21.29 -34.61
C LEU A 18 -37.42 -21.69 -34.33
N SER A 19 -36.58 -21.91 -35.36
CA SER A 19 -35.17 -22.25 -35.18
C SER A 19 -34.24 -21.04 -35.16
N PHE A 20 -34.73 -19.81 -35.34
CA PHE A 20 -34.02 -18.56 -35.07
C PHE A 20 -34.41 -17.98 -33.71
N THR A 21 -34.41 -18.80 -32.65
CA THR A 21 -34.18 -18.25 -31.33
C THR A 21 -32.70 -17.90 -31.26
N ALA A 22 -32.37 -16.68 -31.69
CA ALA A 22 -31.14 -16.09 -31.33
C ALA A 22 -31.03 -16.24 -29.80
N ASN A 23 -30.07 -17.01 -29.32
CA ASN A 23 -29.65 -16.98 -27.95
C ASN A 23 -29.16 -15.56 -27.69
N VAL A 24 -30.07 -14.64 -27.40
CA VAL A 24 -29.74 -13.41 -26.75
C VAL A 24 -29.37 -13.83 -25.34
N SER A 25 -28.11 -14.18 -25.17
CA SER A 25 -27.51 -14.30 -23.87
C SER A 25 -27.75 -12.96 -23.20
N ALA A 26 -28.64 -12.91 -22.22
CA ALA A 26 -28.81 -11.72 -21.42
C ALA A 26 -27.45 -11.42 -20.81
N LYS A 27 -26.83 -10.32 -21.25
CA LYS A 27 -25.56 -9.88 -20.68
C LYS A 27 -25.75 -9.70 -19.18
N GLU A 28 -24.96 -10.41 -18.39
CA GLU A 28 -25.02 -10.35 -16.94
C GLU A 28 -24.69 -8.93 -16.47
N ILE A 29 -25.55 -8.35 -15.65
CA ILE A 29 -25.32 -7.03 -15.06
C ILE A 29 -24.49 -7.22 -13.81
N LYS A 30 -23.23 -6.78 -13.86
CA LYS A 30 -22.31 -6.82 -12.72
C LYS A 30 -22.46 -5.54 -11.90
N LYS A 31 -22.61 -5.70 -10.58
CA LYS A 31 -22.62 -4.58 -9.63
C LYS A 31 -21.32 -4.62 -8.85
N GLU A 32 -20.52 -3.56 -8.95
CA GLU A 32 -19.26 -3.43 -8.22
C GLU A 32 -19.43 -2.36 -7.13
N PRO A 33 -19.26 -2.68 -5.83
CA PRO A 33 -19.22 -1.68 -4.78
C PRO A 33 -18.14 -0.64 -5.06
N ILE A 34 -18.41 0.63 -4.75
CA ILE A 34 -17.42 1.71 -4.89
C ILE A 34 -16.56 1.90 -3.64
N THR A 35 -16.97 1.32 -2.53
CA THR A 35 -16.27 1.35 -1.24
C THR A 35 -16.70 0.15 -0.39
N ASP A 36 -15.77 -0.39 0.39
CA ASP A 36 -16.04 -1.50 1.32
C ASP A 36 -16.51 -1.00 2.69
N THR A 37 -16.24 0.27 3.00
CA THR A 37 -16.63 0.93 4.25
C THR A 37 -17.42 2.19 3.96
N ALA A 38 -18.19 2.67 4.96
CA ALA A 38 -18.88 3.94 4.80
C ALA A 38 -17.87 5.09 4.70
N VAL A 39 -18.04 5.96 3.69
CA VAL A 39 -17.25 7.17 3.51
C VAL A 39 -18.03 8.35 4.05
N ASN A 40 -17.44 9.13 4.96
CA ASN A 40 -18.05 10.32 5.52
C ASN A 40 -17.39 11.56 4.90
N LEU A 41 -18.22 12.41 4.30
CA LEU A 41 -17.85 13.73 3.80
C LEU A 41 -18.37 14.78 4.77
N GLN A 42 -17.58 15.80 5.08
CA GLN A 42 -17.90 16.79 6.14
C GLN A 42 -17.53 18.21 5.72
N GLY A 43 -18.15 19.17 6.41
CA GLY A 43 -17.89 20.59 6.17
C GLY A 43 -18.67 21.19 5.02
N VAL A 44 -18.27 22.36 4.57
CA VAL A 44 -18.95 23.10 3.49
C VAL A 44 -18.72 22.45 2.15
N SER A 45 -17.53 21.92 1.92
CA SER A 45 -17.18 21.19 0.69
C SER A 45 -16.22 20.06 1.03
N ASP A 46 -16.51 18.89 0.50
CA ASP A 46 -15.67 17.69 0.65
C ASP A 46 -15.91 16.74 -0.52
N SER A 47 -14.98 15.85 -0.79
CA SER A 47 -15.07 14.94 -1.93
C SER A 47 -14.51 13.57 -1.65
N PHE A 48 -15.03 12.57 -2.37
CA PHE A 48 -14.53 11.21 -2.40
C PHE A 48 -14.24 10.83 -3.84
N THR A 49 -13.03 10.35 -4.10
CA THR A 49 -12.59 9.94 -5.43
C THR A 49 -12.33 8.43 -5.46
N TYR A 50 -12.76 7.80 -6.54
CA TYR A 50 -12.52 6.41 -6.80
C TYR A 50 -12.33 6.19 -8.31
N SER A 51 -11.62 5.13 -8.72
CA SER A 51 -11.37 4.83 -10.12
C SER A 51 -12.02 3.53 -10.56
N TYR A 52 -12.51 3.50 -11.80
CA TYR A 52 -12.93 2.27 -12.46
C TYR A 52 -12.19 2.08 -13.80
N TYR A 53 -12.13 0.85 -14.27
CA TYR A 53 -11.46 0.51 -15.52
C TYR A 53 -12.43 -0.16 -16.49
N LEU A 54 -12.46 0.34 -17.73
CA LEU A 54 -13.15 -0.28 -18.85
C LEU A 54 -12.13 -0.92 -19.79
N SER A 55 -12.23 -2.22 -20.00
CA SER A 55 -11.36 -2.95 -20.93
C SER A 55 -11.66 -2.62 -22.40
N GLU A 56 -12.88 -2.11 -22.68
CA GLU A 56 -13.39 -1.70 -23.99
C GLU A 56 -14.41 -0.57 -23.84
N ASP A 57 -14.80 0.03 -24.97
CA ASP A 57 -15.85 1.02 -25.02
C ASP A 57 -17.19 0.40 -24.56
N ALA A 58 -17.85 1.03 -23.59
CA ALA A 58 -19.12 0.58 -23.04
C ALA A 58 -20.33 1.22 -23.75
N GLU A 59 -21.47 0.54 -23.75
CA GLU A 59 -22.71 1.07 -24.35
C GLU A 59 -23.42 2.07 -23.43
N ALA A 60 -23.88 3.18 -24.01
CA ALA A 60 -24.65 4.18 -23.28
C ALA A 60 -26.00 3.61 -22.77
N GLY A 61 -26.45 4.11 -21.61
CA GLY A 61 -27.75 3.76 -21.02
C GLY A 61 -27.84 2.43 -20.31
N LYS A 62 -26.75 1.66 -20.28
CA LYS A 62 -26.68 0.36 -19.61
C LYS A 62 -25.66 0.31 -18.46
N ASN A 63 -24.86 1.38 -18.33
CA ASN A 63 -23.81 1.51 -17.36
C ASN A 63 -24.05 2.76 -16.53
N GLY A 64 -23.84 2.66 -15.23
CA GLY A 64 -24.15 3.77 -14.33
C GLY A 64 -23.61 3.57 -12.92
N LEU A 65 -23.63 4.66 -12.17
CA LEU A 65 -23.30 4.71 -10.77
C LEU A 65 -24.57 4.86 -9.94
N THR A 66 -24.74 4.02 -8.94
CA THR A 66 -25.81 4.14 -7.94
C THR A 66 -25.17 4.44 -6.58
N LEU A 67 -25.41 5.65 -6.07
CA LEU A 67 -24.99 6.06 -4.73
C LEU A 67 -26.16 5.96 -3.77
N ASN A 68 -25.99 5.18 -2.70
CA ASN A 68 -26.88 5.18 -1.55
C ASN A 68 -26.23 6.06 -0.48
N VAL A 69 -26.81 7.24 -0.26
CA VAL A 69 -26.24 8.23 0.64
C VAL A 69 -27.19 8.59 1.76
N GLU A 70 -26.60 8.90 2.90
CA GLU A 70 -27.28 9.45 4.07
C GLU A 70 -26.64 10.80 4.38
N HIS A 71 -27.45 11.81 4.68
CA HIS A 71 -26.93 13.16 4.96
C HIS A 71 -27.69 13.85 6.08
N SER A 72 -27.10 14.92 6.59
CA SER A 72 -27.67 15.72 7.66
C SER A 72 -29.04 16.30 7.27
N THR A 73 -29.98 16.24 8.20
CA THR A 73 -31.28 16.90 8.09
C THR A 73 -31.21 18.41 8.29
N LEU A 74 -30.06 18.92 8.72
CA LEU A 74 -29.83 20.35 8.87
C LEU A 74 -29.45 21.06 7.57
N LEU A 75 -29.14 20.28 6.51
CA LEU A 75 -28.75 20.87 5.23
C LEU A 75 -29.89 21.68 4.61
N ILE A 76 -29.53 22.84 4.10
CA ILE A 76 -30.45 23.76 3.40
C ILE A 76 -29.98 24.03 1.97
N SER A 77 -30.86 24.56 1.12
CA SER A 77 -30.47 25.03 -0.23
C SER A 77 -29.42 26.16 -0.10
N PRO A 78 -28.34 26.13 -0.93
CA PRO A 78 -28.09 25.34 -2.13
C PRO A 78 -27.23 24.06 -1.96
N SER A 79 -27.26 23.40 -0.78
CA SER A 79 -26.52 22.15 -0.59
C SER A 79 -26.77 21.14 -1.73
N SER A 80 -25.71 20.43 -2.12
CA SER A 80 -25.78 19.54 -3.28
C SER A 80 -24.78 18.38 -3.20
N LEU A 81 -25.07 17.32 -3.94
CA LEU A 81 -24.17 16.22 -4.26
C LEU A 81 -23.94 16.21 -5.76
N THR A 82 -22.70 16.31 -6.20
CA THR A 82 -22.31 16.29 -7.60
C THR A 82 -21.43 15.09 -7.90
N ILE A 83 -21.76 14.34 -8.95
CA ILE A 83 -20.96 13.24 -9.47
C ILE A 83 -20.23 13.75 -10.71
N ARG A 84 -18.91 13.68 -10.71
CA ARG A 84 -18.04 13.97 -11.84
C ARG A 84 -17.33 12.69 -12.28
N ILE A 85 -17.10 12.56 -13.57
CA ILE A 85 -16.28 11.49 -14.14
C ILE A 85 -15.28 12.14 -15.09
N ASP A 86 -13.98 11.90 -14.88
CA ASP A 86 -12.88 12.54 -15.60
C ASP A 86 -13.00 14.08 -15.62
N GLY A 87 -13.45 14.66 -14.48
CA GLY A 87 -13.69 16.09 -14.34
C GLY A 87 -15.01 16.60 -14.94
N GLU A 88 -15.73 15.80 -15.72
CA GLU A 88 -17.01 16.19 -16.34
C GLU A 88 -18.20 15.89 -15.42
N ASN A 89 -19.10 16.86 -15.21
CA ASN A 89 -20.31 16.67 -14.41
C ASN A 89 -21.28 15.69 -15.07
N GLN A 90 -21.56 14.58 -14.39
CA GLN A 90 -22.54 13.58 -14.82
C GLN A 90 -23.92 13.82 -14.20
N LYS A 91 -23.96 14.20 -12.91
CA LYS A 91 -25.20 14.37 -12.15
C LYS A 91 -24.98 15.32 -10.98
N THR A 92 -25.95 16.22 -10.75
CA THR A 92 -26.03 17.01 -9.51
C THR A 92 -27.42 16.85 -8.90
N VAL A 93 -27.46 16.61 -7.58
CA VAL A 93 -28.68 16.46 -6.79
C VAL A 93 -28.68 17.47 -5.66
N LYS A 94 -29.78 18.19 -5.47
CA LYS A 94 -29.95 19.11 -4.34
C LYS A 94 -30.23 18.35 -3.06
N LEU A 95 -29.63 18.82 -1.97
CA LEU A 95 -29.81 18.31 -0.63
C LEU A 95 -30.52 19.40 0.21
N ASP A 96 -31.75 19.13 0.63
CA ASP A 96 -32.59 20.13 1.32
C ASP A 96 -32.98 19.71 2.75
N GLY A 97 -32.35 18.67 3.28
CA GLY A 97 -32.61 18.16 4.62
C GLY A 97 -33.96 17.46 4.85
N LYS A 98 -34.88 17.50 3.87
CA LYS A 98 -36.22 16.88 4.02
C LYS A 98 -36.16 15.35 4.01
N LYS A 99 -35.21 14.77 3.31
CA LYS A 99 -34.97 13.34 3.25
C LYS A 99 -33.49 13.08 3.53
N SER A 100 -33.19 12.47 4.67
CA SER A 100 -31.81 12.16 5.06
C SER A 100 -31.18 10.98 4.34
N LYS A 101 -31.99 10.12 3.68
CA LYS A 101 -31.53 8.96 2.91
C LYS A 101 -32.05 9.07 1.50
N ILE A 102 -31.13 9.08 0.55
CA ILE A 102 -31.44 9.17 -0.87
C ILE A 102 -30.60 8.18 -1.67
N THR A 103 -31.15 7.72 -2.79
CA THR A 103 -30.42 6.98 -3.81
C THR A 103 -30.26 7.87 -5.04
N VAL A 104 -29.02 8.09 -5.44
CA VAL A 104 -28.66 8.89 -6.62
C VAL A 104 -28.17 7.95 -7.70
N GLN A 105 -28.79 8.00 -8.88
CA GLN A 105 -28.36 7.25 -10.05
C GLN A 105 -27.81 8.20 -11.11
N ALA A 106 -26.63 7.90 -11.62
CA ALA A 106 -25.99 8.63 -12.72
C ALA A 106 -25.60 7.66 -13.83
N ASP A 107 -26.16 7.86 -15.02
CA ASP A 107 -25.78 7.09 -16.21
C ASP A 107 -24.45 7.58 -16.74
N LEU A 108 -23.59 6.67 -17.18
CA LEU A 108 -22.32 7.01 -17.82
C LEU A 108 -22.58 7.57 -19.23
N LYS A 109 -21.83 8.61 -19.58
CA LYS A 109 -21.92 9.29 -20.88
C LYS A 109 -20.54 9.70 -21.40
N GLY A 110 -20.44 9.87 -22.70
CA GLY A 110 -19.28 10.45 -23.35
C GLY A 110 -17.97 9.68 -23.09
N LYS A 111 -16.97 10.39 -22.60
CA LYS A 111 -15.64 9.82 -22.31
C LYS A 111 -15.69 8.73 -21.25
N ALA A 112 -16.58 8.83 -20.28
CA ALA A 112 -16.78 7.85 -19.22
C ALA A 112 -17.13 6.43 -19.70
N LEU A 113 -17.48 6.27 -20.96
CA LEU A 113 -17.79 4.98 -21.61
C LEU A 113 -16.63 4.46 -22.48
N LYS A 114 -15.53 5.18 -22.57
CA LYS A 114 -14.39 4.78 -23.39
C LYS A 114 -13.48 3.77 -22.67
N LYS A 115 -12.77 2.95 -23.44
CA LYS A 115 -11.72 2.09 -22.90
C LYS A 115 -10.70 2.90 -22.12
N GLY A 116 -10.32 2.44 -20.91
CA GLY A 116 -9.30 3.07 -20.08
C GLY A 116 -9.68 3.15 -18.61
N THR A 117 -8.81 3.77 -17.83
CA THR A 117 -9.08 4.10 -16.43
C THR A 117 -9.81 5.44 -16.37
N HIS A 118 -10.86 5.49 -15.59
CA HIS A 118 -11.68 6.67 -15.36
C HIS A 118 -11.73 7.01 -13.88
N GLU A 119 -11.74 8.29 -13.57
CA GLU A 119 -11.84 8.80 -12.21
C GLU A 119 -13.26 9.30 -11.93
N VAL A 120 -13.86 8.80 -10.86
CA VAL A 120 -15.16 9.27 -10.35
C VAL A 120 -14.91 10.11 -9.12
N THR A 121 -15.34 11.37 -9.15
CA THR A 121 -15.32 12.25 -7.99
C THR A 121 -16.74 12.54 -7.54
N VAL A 122 -17.06 12.20 -6.30
CA VAL A 122 -18.31 12.53 -5.62
C VAL A 122 -18.09 13.76 -4.76
N VAL A 123 -18.60 14.92 -5.17
CA VAL A 123 -18.42 16.20 -4.47
C VAL A 123 -19.65 16.51 -3.63
N PHE A 124 -19.46 16.70 -2.35
CA PHE A 124 -20.46 17.17 -1.41
C PHE A 124 -20.27 18.68 -1.17
N TYR A 125 -21.35 19.45 -1.32
CA TYR A 125 -21.45 20.83 -0.88
C TYR A 125 -22.59 20.95 0.11
N GLY A 126 -22.27 21.34 1.36
CA GLY A 126 -23.24 21.35 2.45
C GLY A 126 -23.25 22.65 3.25
N ILE A 127 -24.38 23.33 3.32
CA ILE A 127 -24.61 24.47 4.19
C ILE A 127 -25.83 24.23 5.09
N ILE A 128 -25.75 24.73 6.34
CA ILE A 128 -26.83 24.56 7.33
C ILE A 128 -27.48 25.87 7.74
N LYS A 129 -26.89 27.00 7.34
CA LYS A 129 -27.41 28.32 7.65
C LYS A 129 -27.10 29.30 6.52
N GLN A 130 -28.07 30.15 6.19
CA GLN A 130 -27.88 31.25 5.26
C GLN A 130 -27.65 32.55 6.06
N GLY A 131 -26.85 33.44 5.51
CA GLY A 131 -26.60 34.76 6.07
C GLY A 131 -25.22 35.29 5.71
N ILE A 132 -25.00 36.58 5.97
CA ILE A 132 -23.70 37.21 5.84
C ILE A 132 -22.92 36.88 7.13
N CYS A 133 -21.63 36.53 7.00
CA CYS A 133 -20.74 36.20 8.11
C CYS A 133 -21.22 35.00 8.96
N VAL A 134 -21.77 33.98 8.35
CA VAL A 134 -22.22 32.76 9.03
C VAL A 134 -21.16 31.66 8.92
N GLU A 135 -20.76 31.13 10.09
CA GLU A 135 -19.92 29.92 10.13
C GLU A 135 -20.73 28.71 9.64
N ASN A 136 -20.30 28.12 8.54
CA ASN A 136 -20.91 26.93 7.95
C ASN A 136 -20.00 25.69 8.07
N ASN A 137 -18.75 25.82 8.51
CA ASN A 137 -17.86 24.68 8.68
C ASN A 137 -18.08 24.02 10.04
N THR A 138 -19.09 23.18 10.14
CA THR A 138 -19.52 22.55 11.39
C THR A 138 -19.70 21.05 11.23
N SER A 139 -19.71 20.31 12.34
CA SER A 139 -20.04 18.88 12.36
C SER A 139 -21.50 18.57 11.94
N GLY A 140 -22.34 19.58 11.78
CA GLY A 140 -23.71 19.47 11.24
C GLY A 140 -23.76 19.31 9.71
N ASN A 141 -22.67 19.63 9.01
CA ASN A 141 -22.55 19.49 7.56
C ASN A 141 -21.91 18.14 7.25
N TRP A 142 -22.69 17.12 7.01
CA TRP A 142 -22.14 15.82 6.70
C TRP A 142 -22.99 15.07 5.66
N LEU A 143 -22.30 14.22 4.90
CA LEU A 143 -22.88 13.24 4.01
C LEU A 143 -22.09 11.93 4.14
N ARG A 144 -22.80 10.81 4.22
CA ARG A 144 -22.23 9.47 4.26
C ARG A 144 -22.57 8.71 2.99
N ILE A 145 -21.56 8.20 2.31
CA ILE A 145 -21.72 7.25 1.21
C ILE A 145 -21.76 5.85 1.83
N ASN A 146 -22.83 5.12 1.57
CA ASN A 146 -23.05 3.78 2.13
C ASN A 146 -22.28 2.73 1.30
N PRO A 147 -21.71 1.67 1.90
CA PRO A 147 -21.08 0.54 1.19
C PRO A 147 -22.02 -0.18 0.20
N ALA A 148 -23.33 -0.03 0.34
CA ALA A 148 -24.30 -0.52 -0.64
C ALA A 148 -24.33 0.29 -1.95
N SER A 149 -23.51 1.33 -2.10
CA SER A 149 -23.31 2.08 -3.34
C SER A 149 -22.50 1.22 -4.32
N TYR A 150 -22.88 1.22 -5.57
CA TYR A 150 -22.26 0.36 -6.57
C TYR A 150 -22.18 1.00 -7.95
N PHE A 151 -21.22 0.52 -8.69
CA PHE A 151 -21.09 0.77 -10.11
C PHE A 151 -21.74 -0.39 -10.87
N GLN A 152 -22.64 -0.08 -11.79
CA GLN A 152 -23.29 -1.07 -12.62
C GLN A 152 -22.61 -1.08 -13.99
N ILE A 153 -22.00 -2.21 -14.33
CA ILE A 153 -21.43 -2.45 -15.65
C ILE A 153 -22.21 -3.58 -16.29
N GLN A 154 -22.78 -3.35 -17.46
CA GLN A 154 -23.49 -4.38 -18.19
C GLN A 154 -22.53 -5.18 -19.04
N GLY A 155 -22.39 -6.42 -18.66
CA GLY A 155 -21.77 -7.47 -19.43
C GLY A 155 -20.26 -7.52 -19.31
N ASP A 156 -19.72 -8.71 -19.52
CA ASP A 156 -18.41 -8.79 -20.11
C ASP A 156 -18.48 -7.92 -21.36
N VAL A 157 -17.69 -6.90 -21.42
CA VAL A 157 -17.45 -6.20 -22.67
C VAL A 157 -16.69 -7.23 -23.51
N VAL A 158 -17.47 -8.09 -24.14
CA VAL A 158 -16.97 -9.17 -24.99
C VAL A 158 -16.76 -8.59 -26.36
N GLY A 159 -15.60 -8.04 -26.57
CA GLY A 159 -15.24 -7.57 -27.88
C GLY A 159 -13.86 -8.01 -28.31
N GLY A 160 -12.87 -7.91 -27.46
CA GLY A 160 -11.50 -8.30 -27.76
C GLY A 160 -11.06 -9.56 -27.02
N LYS A 161 -10.41 -10.48 -27.71
CA LYS A 161 -9.64 -11.54 -27.04
C LYS A 161 -8.64 -10.88 -26.11
N ILE A 162 -8.50 -11.42 -24.89
CA ILE A 162 -7.51 -10.93 -23.94
C ILE A 162 -6.13 -10.77 -24.60
N THR A 163 -5.47 -9.67 -24.32
CA THR A 163 -4.11 -9.36 -24.76
C THR A 163 -3.17 -9.18 -23.57
N LEU A 164 -1.87 -9.19 -23.81
CA LEU A 164 -0.88 -8.90 -22.75
C LEU A 164 -0.98 -7.48 -22.21
N GLN A 165 -1.55 -6.54 -22.98
CA GLN A 165 -1.84 -5.17 -22.53
C GLN A 165 -2.91 -5.12 -21.42
N ASP A 166 -3.75 -6.15 -21.32
CA ASP A 166 -4.77 -6.26 -20.27
C ASP A 166 -4.19 -6.72 -18.92
N TYR A 167 -2.91 -7.11 -18.89
CA TYR A 167 -2.18 -7.38 -17.66
C TYR A 167 -1.55 -6.09 -17.13
N PRO A 168 -1.63 -5.78 -15.82
CA PRO A 168 -2.27 -6.55 -14.75
C PRO A 168 -3.77 -6.25 -14.56
N SER A 169 -4.35 -5.28 -15.25
CA SER A 169 -5.67 -4.70 -14.95
C SER A 169 -6.79 -5.74 -14.85
N LYS A 170 -6.91 -6.66 -15.83
CA LYS A 170 -7.91 -7.73 -15.79
C LYS A 170 -7.71 -8.75 -14.67
N PHE A 171 -6.54 -8.76 -14.03
CA PHE A 171 -6.20 -9.68 -12.94
C PHE A 171 -6.28 -9.03 -11.56
N THR A 172 -6.35 -7.69 -11.49
CA THR A 172 -6.33 -6.91 -10.25
C THR A 172 -7.52 -5.97 -10.08
N SER A 173 -8.44 -5.92 -11.05
CA SER A 173 -9.64 -5.08 -10.97
C SER A 173 -10.49 -5.44 -9.76
N PHE A 174 -11.27 -4.48 -9.29
CA PHE A 174 -12.10 -4.61 -8.09
C PHE A 174 -12.93 -5.90 -8.10
N GLN A 175 -12.95 -6.61 -6.97
CA GLN A 175 -13.59 -7.93 -6.77
C GLN A 175 -13.07 -9.07 -7.68
N THR A 176 -12.09 -8.82 -8.53
CA THR A 176 -11.47 -9.88 -9.31
C THR A 176 -10.59 -10.74 -8.44
N LYS A 177 -10.85 -12.04 -8.40
CA LYS A 177 -9.98 -13.00 -7.71
C LYS A 177 -9.04 -13.63 -8.70
N THR A 178 -7.74 -13.65 -8.37
CA THR A 178 -6.69 -14.21 -9.21
C THR A 178 -5.81 -15.15 -8.41
N ASP A 179 -5.63 -16.36 -8.92
CA ASP A 179 -4.66 -17.31 -8.39
C ASP A 179 -3.41 -17.30 -9.25
N VAL A 180 -2.26 -17.15 -8.62
CA VAL A 180 -0.96 -17.45 -9.22
C VAL A 180 -0.67 -18.92 -8.94
N VAL A 181 -0.53 -19.70 -10.01
CA VAL A 181 -0.50 -21.18 -9.95
C VAL A 181 0.89 -21.66 -10.26
N VAL A 182 1.43 -22.51 -9.39
CA VAL A 182 2.72 -23.18 -9.58
C VAL A 182 2.56 -24.71 -9.58
N PRO A 183 3.50 -25.49 -10.16
CA PRO A 183 3.50 -26.95 -10.07
C PRO A 183 3.47 -27.44 -8.62
N ASN A 184 2.93 -28.64 -8.37
CA ASN A 184 2.91 -29.22 -7.02
C ASN A 184 4.32 -29.38 -6.41
N ASN A 185 5.29 -29.74 -7.25
CA ASN A 185 6.70 -29.93 -6.89
C ASN A 185 7.57 -28.82 -7.48
N ALA A 186 7.09 -27.55 -7.38
CA ALA A 186 7.82 -26.41 -7.90
C ALA A 186 9.22 -26.27 -7.27
N ASN A 187 10.21 -26.00 -8.11
CA ASN A 187 11.56 -25.66 -7.65
C ASN A 187 11.61 -24.21 -7.12
N VAL A 188 12.68 -23.85 -6.43
CA VAL A 188 12.83 -22.53 -5.81
C VAL A 188 12.77 -21.39 -6.82
N GLU A 189 13.33 -21.54 -8.01
CA GLU A 189 13.33 -20.51 -9.04
C GLU A 189 11.90 -20.23 -9.56
N THR A 190 11.08 -21.28 -9.70
CA THR A 190 9.66 -21.16 -10.08
C THR A 190 8.85 -20.45 -8.97
N VAL A 191 9.08 -20.84 -7.71
CA VAL A 191 8.38 -20.23 -6.58
C VAL A 191 8.80 -18.76 -6.40
N ASP A 192 10.10 -18.45 -6.53
CA ASP A 192 10.61 -17.08 -6.50
C ASP A 192 9.95 -16.19 -7.56
N ALA A 193 9.89 -16.69 -8.79
CA ALA A 193 9.23 -16.01 -9.90
C ALA A 193 7.74 -15.75 -9.59
N ALA A 194 7.02 -16.75 -9.10
CA ALA A 194 5.62 -16.61 -8.74
C ALA A 194 5.40 -15.63 -7.59
N LEU A 195 6.28 -15.61 -6.59
CA LEU A 195 6.26 -14.66 -5.48
C LEU A 195 6.46 -13.21 -5.94
N LYS A 196 7.37 -12.97 -6.90
CA LYS A 196 7.56 -11.65 -7.52
C LYS A 196 6.29 -11.20 -8.27
N VAL A 197 5.65 -12.09 -9.01
CA VAL A 197 4.37 -11.82 -9.67
C VAL A 197 3.26 -11.52 -8.66
N VAL A 198 3.12 -12.33 -7.60
CA VAL A 198 2.14 -12.09 -6.53
C VAL A 198 2.36 -10.74 -5.87
N SER A 199 3.61 -10.41 -5.53
CA SER A 199 3.96 -9.11 -4.95
C SER A 199 3.57 -7.95 -5.88
N TYR A 200 3.86 -8.09 -7.17
CA TYR A 200 3.51 -7.09 -8.19
C TYR A 200 1.98 -6.89 -8.30
N LEU A 201 1.20 -7.98 -8.32
CA LEU A 201 -0.26 -7.92 -8.43
C LEU A 201 -0.91 -7.37 -7.15
N LYS A 202 -0.47 -7.81 -5.96
CA LYS A 202 -1.03 -7.35 -4.68
C LYS A 202 -0.87 -5.85 -4.44
N LYS A 203 0.15 -5.23 -5.00
CA LYS A 203 0.35 -3.77 -4.95
C LYS A 203 -0.66 -2.97 -5.79
N ARG A 204 -1.41 -3.64 -6.68
CA ARG A 204 -2.33 -3.04 -7.65
C ARG A 204 -3.79 -3.39 -7.40
N THR A 205 -4.08 -4.03 -6.31
CA THR A 205 -5.45 -4.34 -5.89
C THR A 205 -5.74 -3.66 -4.56
N THR A 206 -6.97 -3.22 -4.37
CA THR A 206 -7.44 -2.64 -3.10
C THR A 206 -7.58 -3.70 -2.00
N ASP A 207 -7.89 -4.94 -2.37
CA ASP A 207 -7.95 -6.08 -1.45
C ASP A 207 -6.88 -7.13 -1.80
N GLN A 208 -5.80 -7.14 -1.03
CA GLN A 208 -4.68 -8.08 -1.22
C GLN A 208 -5.08 -9.56 -1.06
N ASN A 209 -6.20 -9.87 -0.40
CA ASN A 209 -6.70 -11.24 -0.26
C ASN A 209 -7.27 -11.81 -1.56
N THR A 210 -7.54 -10.97 -2.56
CA THR A 210 -8.01 -11.40 -3.87
C THR A 210 -6.92 -12.07 -4.71
N ILE A 211 -5.65 -11.88 -4.36
CA ILE A 211 -4.49 -12.48 -5.05
C ILE A 211 -3.89 -13.57 -4.15
N GLN A 212 -3.85 -14.80 -4.64
CA GLN A 212 -3.30 -15.93 -3.89
C GLN A 212 -2.29 -16.72 -4.69
N LEU A 213 -1.24 -17.22 -4.02
CA LEU A 213 -0.31 -18.20 -4.57
C LEU A 213 -0.78 -19.60 -4.20
N VAL A 214 -1.01 -20.45 -5.18
CA VAL A 214 -1.59 -21.78 -4.99
C VAL A 214 -0.85 -22.84 -5.82
N ASN A 215 -0.98 -24.10 -5.42
CA ASN A 215 -0.49 -25.22 -6.20
C ASN A 215 -1.46 -25.56 -7.36
N GLU A 216 -0.96 -26.25 -8.38
CA GLU A 216 -1.74 -26.65 -9.56
C GLU A 216 -2.96 -27.53 -9.25
N LYS A 217 -2.98 -28.27 -8.13
CA LYS A 217 -4.14 -29.06 -7.68
C LYS A 217 -5.40 -28.19 -7.48
N ASP A 218 -5.21 -26.91 -7.18
CA ASP A 218 -6.30 -25.97 -6.94
C ASP A 218 -6.77 -25.25 -8.22
N PHE A 219 -6.18 -25.57 -9.37
CA PHE A 219 -6.47 -24.90 -10.64
C PHE A 219 -7.95 -24.98 -11.04
N THR A 220 -8.57 -26.15 -10.95
CA THR A 220 -9.97 -26.37 -11.37
C THR A 220 -10.98 -26.15 -10.26
N THR A 221 -10.57 -26.18 -9.00
CA THR A 221 -11.49 -26.07 -7.85
C THR A 221 -11.97 -24.65 -7.60
N ARG A 222 -11.18 -23.65 -8.06
CA ARG A 222 -11.42 -22.23 -7.81
C ARG A 222 -11.74 -21.48 -9.11
N PRO A 223 -12.93 -20.88 -9.26
CA PRO A 223 -13.33 -20.15 -10.46
C PRO A 223 -12.74 -18.73 -10.49
N THR A 224 -11.42 -18.61 -10.42
CA THR A 224 -10.66 -17.36 -10.40
C THR A 224 -9.88 -17.18 -11.70
N ASN A 225 -9.46 -15.95 -12.04
CA ASN A 225 -8.45 -15.75 -13.06
C ASN A 225 -7.16 -16.48 -12.68
N LYS A 226 -6.34 -16.87 -13.65
CA LYS A 226 -5.13 -17.65 -13.40
C LYS A 226 -3.90 -17.02 -14.02
N VAL A 227 -2.85 -16.87 -13.23
CA VAL A 227 -1.49 -16.59 -13.72
C VAL A 227 -0.68 -17.85 -13.45
N ILE A 228 -0.36 -18.60 -14.50
CA ILE A 228 0.33 -19.89 -14.40
C ILE A 228 1.83 -19.63 -14.57
N VAL A 229 2.63 -19.98 -13.55
CA VAL A 229 4.08 -19.77 -13.54
C VAL A 229 4.78 -21.11 -13.36
N GLY A 230 5.59 -21.52 -14.34
CA GLY A 230 6.36 -22.76 -14.19
C GLY A 230 7.02 -23.25 -15.46
N VAL A 231 7.84 -24.29 -15.28
CA VAL A 231 8.37 -25.08 -16.40
C VAL A 231 7.25 -26.00 -16.90
N GLU A 232 7.05 -26.05 -18.22
CA GLU A 232 5.91 -26.78 -18.82
C GLU A 232 5.80 -28.23 -18.31
N ASN A 233 6.93 -28.92 -18.28
CA ASN A 233 6.98 -30.35 -17.96
C ASN A 233 6.80 -30.64 -16.44
N ASP A 234 6.90 -29.62 -15.59
CA ASP A 234 6.75 -29.79 -14.14
C ASP A 234 5.28 -29.86 -13.72
N PHE A 235 4.33 -29.46 -14.61
CA PHE A 235 2.90 -29.57 -14.34
C PHE A 235 2.39 -30.98 -14.57
N GLU A 236 1.68 -31.52 -13.59
CA GLU A 236 1.11 -32.86 -13.61
C GLU A 236 -0.37 -32.86 -13.97
N THR A 237 -1.08 -31.78 -13.64
CA THR A 237 -2.53 -31.64 -13.81
C THR A 237 -2.94 -31.65 -15.29
N ASN A 238 -3.79 -32.59 -15.68
CA ASN A 238 -4.27 -32.72 -17.06
C ASN A 238 -4.97 -31.46 -17.58
N ALA A 239 -5.66 -30.72 -16.72
CA ALA A 239 -6.33 -29.47 -17.11
C ALA A 239 -5.32 -28.43 -17.63
N ILE A 240 -4.17 -28.26 -16.94
CA ILE A 240 -3.11 -27.33 -17.35
C ILE A 240 -2.40 -27.85 -18.61
N LYS A 241 -2.09 -29.14 -18.68
CA LYS A 241 -1.49 -29.75 -19.89
C LYS A 241 -2.37 -29.56 -21.13
N ASN A 242 -3.69 -29.75 -20.99
CA ASN A 242 -4.64 -29.56 -22.09
C ASN A 242 -4.76 -28.07 -22.45
N LEU A 243 -4.73 -27.17 -21.46
CA LEU A 243 -4.71 -25.74 -21.68
C LEU A 243 -3.48 -25.32 -22.50
N PHE A 244 -2.28 -25.78 -22.15
CA PHE A 244 -1.05 -25.48 -22.88
C PHE A 244 -1.10 -25.99 -24.33
N LYS A 245 -1.63 -27.20 -24.55
CA LYS A 245 -1.87 -27.73 -25.92
C LYS A 245 -2.83 -26.84 -26.70
N LYS A 246 -3.95 -26.41 -26.08
CA LYS A 246 -4.96 -25.54 -26.69
C LYS A 246 -4.38 -24.16 -27.02
N MET A 247 -3.56 -23.61 -26.16
CA MET A 247 -2.86 -22.34 -26.37
C MET A 247 -1.76 -22.44 -27.42
N ASN A 248 -1.36 -23.65 -27.80
CA ASN A 248 -0.22 -23.92 -28.70
C ASN A 248 1.05 -23.18 -28.24
N VAL A 249 1.35 -23.28 -26.91
CA VAL A 249 2.47 -22.60 -26.30
C VAL A 249 3.77 -23.09 -26.91
N LYS A 250 4.48 -22.22 -27.60
CA LYS A 250 5.81 -22.50 -28.15
C LYS A 250 6.85 -22.08 -27.15
N MET A 251 7.68 -22.98 -26.68
CA MET A 251 8.71 -22.71 -25.68
C MET A 251 10.10 -22.90 -26.23
N PRO A 252 10.79 -21.85 -26.64
CA PRO A 252 12.22 -21.90 -26.88
C PRO A 252 12.97 -22.14 -25.54
N ALA A 253 14.11 -22.84 -25.62
CA ALA A 253 14.84 -23.27 -24.42
C ALA A 253 15.43 -22.09 -23.62
N ASP A 254 15.80 -21.01 -24.30
CA ASP A 254 16.50 -19.84 -23.74
C ASP A 254 15.59 -18.62 -23.48
N GLN A 255 14.26 -18.79 -23.55
CA GLN A 255 13.29 -17.70 -23.48
C GLN A 255 12.25 -17.93 -22.38
N LEU A 256 11.71 -16.82 -21.90
CA LEU A 256 10.48 -16.80 -21.11
C LEU A 256 9.31 -16.53 -22.05
N GLN A 257 8.32 -17.41 -22.05
CA GLN A 257 7.12 -17.27 -22.87
C GLN A 257 5.98 -16.69 -22.06
N LEU A 258 5.41 -15.60 -22.53
CA LEU A 258 4.17 -15.01 -22.03
C LEU A 258 3.06 -15.33 -23.04
N GLN A 259 1.92 -15.78 -22.56
CA GLN A 259 0.76 -16.03 -23.43
C GLN A 259 -0.53 -15.88 -22.65
N VAL A 260 -1.50 -15.19 -23.23
CA VAL A 260 -2.82 -15.01 -22.64
C VAL A 260 -3.88 -15.81 -23.40
N ALA A 261 -4.90 -16.25 -22.66
CA ALA A 261 -6.06 -16.94 -23.20
C ALA A 261 -7.28 -16.71 -22.30
N GLU A 262 -8.44 -17.05 -22.83
CA GLU A 262 -9.67 -17.21 -22.07
C GLU A 262 -10.04 -18.68 -21.98
N GLU A 263 -10.41 -19.14 -20.79
CA GLU A 263 -10.78 -20.53 -20.54
C GLU A 263 -12.03 -20.61 -19.66
N LYS A 264 -12.86 -21.61 -19.90
CA LYS A 264 -14.02 -21.90 -19.04
C LYS A 264 -13.59 -22.79 -17.88
N ILE A 265 -13.66 -22.23 -16.67
CA ILE A 265 -13.45 -22.95 -15.41
C ILE A 265 -14.76 -22.94 -14.65
N ASN A 266 -15.33 -24.14 -14.38
CA ASN A 266 -16.64 -24.29 -13.73
C ASN A 266 -17.74 -23.45 -14.39
N ASN A 267 -17.82 -23.54 -15.74
CA ASN A 267 -18.79 -22.80 -16.59
C ASN A 267 -18.64 -21.26 -16.58
N THR A 268 -17.60 -20.73 -15.97
CA THR A 268 -17.31 -19.29 -15.97
C THR A 268 -16.07 -19.01 -16.81
N THR A 269 -16.15 -18.06 -17.74
CA THR A 269 -15.00 -17.61 -18.51
C THR A 269 -14.03 -16.86 -17.59
N ARG A 270 -12.76 -17.24 -17.63
CA ARG A 270 -11.68 -16.68 -16.82
C ARG A 270 -10.50 -16.30 -17.70
N ASN A 271 -9.81 -15.25 -17.32
CA ASN A 271 -8.59 -14.81 -17.96
C ASN A 271 -7.42 -15.66 -17.47
N ILE A 272 -6.58 -16.08 -18.39
CA ILE A 272 -5.37 -16.86 -18.14
C ILE A 272 -4.17 -16.09 -18.67
N LEU A 273 -3.12 -15.98 -17.86
CA LEU A 273 -1.77 -15.61 -18.29
C LEU A 273 -0.83 -16.78 -17.99
N ALA A 274 -0.22 -17.36 -19.01
CA ALA A 274 0.82 -18.35 -18.85
C ALA A 274 2.19 -17.66 -18.94
N ILE A 275 3.04 -17.87 -17.93
CA ILE A 275 4.43 -17.42 -17.81
C ILE A 275 5.27 -18.69 -17.71
N THR A 276 5.81 -19.14 -18.83
CA THR A 276 6.39 -20.48 -18.92
C THR A 276 7.76 -20.47 -19.58
N THR A 277 8.56 -21.47 -19.30
CA THR A 277 9.89 -21.67 -19.89
C THR A 277 10.25 -23.16 -19.91
N LYS A 278 11.29 -23.54 -20.66
CA LYS A 278 11.90 -24.88 -20.58
C LYS A 278 13.02 -24.98 -19.56
N ASP A 279 13.74 -23.89 -19.33
CA ASP A 279 14.81 -23.83 -18.33
C ASP A 279 14.44 -22.86 -17.21
N LYS A 280 14.32 -23.38 -15.98
CA LYS A 280 13.99 -22.61 -14.78
C LYS A 280 14.90 -21.39 -14.54
N LYS A 281 16.16 -21.43 -15.01
CA LYS A 281 17.11 -20.31 -14.89
C LYS A 281 16.61 -19.04 -15.61
N ASN A 282 15.74 -19.19 -16.61
CA ASN A 282 15.14 -18.05 -17.30
C ASN A 282 14.25 -17.19 -16.37
N PHE A 283 13.68 -17.77 -15.30
CA PHE A 283 12.93 -16.98 -14.33
C PHE A 283 13.79 -15.93 -13.67
N ASN A 284 14.98 -16.31 -13.16
CA ASN A 284 15.88 -15.40 -12.45
C ASN A 284 16.26 -14.17 -13.28
N SER A 285 16.41 -14.31 -14.59
CA SER A 285 16.89 -13.24 -15.46
C SER A 285 15.79 -12.50 -16.22
N LYS A 286 14.54 -13.02 -16.25
CA LYS A 286 13.51 -12.50 -17.16
C LYS A 286 12.15 -12.22 -16.51
N ILE A 287 11.92 -12.64 -15.24
CA ILE A 287 10.62 -12.47 -14.58
C ILE A 287 10.21 -11.01 -14.39
N GLU A 288 11.19 -10.10 -14.30
CA GLU A 288 10.97 -8.66 -14.18
C GLU A 288 10.07 -8.10 -15.29
N VAL A 289 10.01 -8.75 -16.46
CA VAL A 289 9.15 -8.31 -17.57
C VAL A 289 7.67 -8.29 -17.20
N VAL A 290 7.26 -9.08 -16.21
CA VAL A 290 5.87 -9.15 -15.70
C VAL A 290 5.74 -8.69 -14.24
N ALA A 291 6.83 -8.26 -13.62
CA ALA A 291 6.87 -7.83 -12.23
C ALA A 291 7.41 -6.41 -12.03
N ASN A 292 7.71 -5.70 -13.13
CA ASN A 292 8.16 -4.31 -13.13
C ASN A 292 7.27 -3.47 -14.05
N GLN A 293 6.76 -2.32 -13.56
CA GLN A 293 5.80 -1.48 -14.28
C GLN A 293 6.33 -0.97 -15.63
N GLU A 294 7.60 -0.59 -15.69
CA GLU A 294 8.20 -0.07 -16.92
C GLU A 294 8.19 -1.10 -18.05
N PHE A 295 8.44 -2.38 -17.73
CA PHE A 295 8.39 -3.47 -18.71
C PHE A 295 6.96 -3.91 -19.01
N VAL A 296 6.11 -3.99 -17.99
CA VAL A 296 4.70 -4.39 -18.15
C VAL A 296 3.96 -3.43 -19.07
N SER A 297 4.23 -2.12 -19.00
CA SER A 297 3.61 -1.13 -19.88
C SER A 297 3.94 -1.31 -21.37
N GLN A 298 5.00 -2.07 -21.70
CA GLN A 298 5.45 -2.36 -23.07
C GLN A 298 4.88 -3.67 -23.62
N LEU A 299 4.17 -4.46 -22.80
CA LEU A 299 3.61 -5.74 -23.23
C LEU A 299 2.50 -5.51 -24.25
N SER A 300 2.47 -6.35 -25.30
CA SER A 300 1.46 -6.26 -26.36
C SER A 300 1.22 -7.60 -27.05
N GLY A 301 0.09 -7.72 -27.74
CA GLY A 301 -0.32 -8.92 -28.42
C GLY A 301 -0.85 -10.02 -27.48
N THR A 302 -1.04 -11.23 -28.01
CA THR A 302 -1.56 -12.37 -27.24
C THR A 302 -0.48 -13.34 -26.78
N SER A 303 0.72 -13.19 -27.32
CA SER A 303 1.87 -14.08 -27.05
C SER A 303 3.17 -13.32 -27.29
N LEU A 304 4.14 -13.47 -26.39
CA LEU A 304 5.44 -12.80 -26.46
C LEU A 304 6.54 -13.68 -25.89
N ALA A 305 7.63 -13.84 -26.64
CA ALA A 305 8.80 -14.60 -26.23
C ALA A 305 9.95 -13.65 -25.83
N ILE A 306 10.37 -13.68 -24.57
CA ILE A 306 11.38 -12.80 -24.00
C ILE A 306 12.75 -13.48 -24.03
N LYS A 307 13.67 -12.95 -24.80
CA LYS A 307 15.07 -13.40 -24.89
C LYS A 307 15.95 -12.75 -23.84
N GLN A 308 15.82 -11.44 -23.70
CA GLN A 308 16.59 -10.61 -22.77
C GLN A 308 15.70 -9.56 -22.14
N VAL A 309 16.02 -9.18 -20.92
CA VAL A 309 15.44 -8.03 -20.23
C VAL A 309 16.59 -7.02 -20.09
N PRO A 310 16.40 -5.75 -20.45
CA PRO A 310 17.42 -4.75 -20.24
C PRO A 310 17.81 -4.68 -18.77
N GLN A 311 19.10 -4.70 -18.48
CA GLN A 311 19.57 -4.42 -17.13
C GLN A 311 19.33 -2.93 -16.85
N GLN A 312 18.46 -2.64 -15.92
CA GLN A 312 18.35 -1.30 -15.37
C GLN A 312 19.57 -1.10 -14.44
N THR A 313 20.58 -0.44 -14.96
CA THR A 313 21.64 0.10 -14.11
C THR A 313 21.05 1.30 -13.36
N LYS A 314 20.32 1.06 -12.27
CA LYS A 314 20.05 2.11 -11.30
C LYS A 314 21.40 2.53 -10.75
N LYS A 315 21.92 3.66 -11.24
CA LYS A 315 23.04 4.33 -10.62
C LYS A 315 22.55 4.72 -9.22
N GLU A 316 23.21 4.25 -8.18
CA GLU A 316 22.95 4.78 -6.84
C GLU A 316 23.20 6.29 -6.91
N SER A 317 22.14 7.04 -6.89
CA SER A 317 22.24 8.48 -6.77
C SER A 317 21.81 8.84 -5.36
N GLY A 318 22.51 9.74 -4.73
CA GLY A 318 22.07 10.35 -3.49
C GLY A 318 20.88 11.28 -3.69
N THR A 319 20.21 11.23 -4.84
CA THR A 319 19.03 11.99 -5.18
C THR A 319 17.98 11.04 -5.72
N LEU A 320 16.80 11.05 -5.10
CA LEU A 320 15.62 10.29 -5.53
C LEU A 320 14.46 11.26 -5.76
N THR A 321 13.74 11.05 -6.86
CA THR A 321 12.46 11.74 -7.07
C THR A 321 11.38 11.13 -6.15
N PHE A 322 10.34 11.88 -5.89
CA PHE A 322 9.15 11.37 -5.19
C PHE A 322 8.55 10.19 -5.96
N GLU A 323 8.56 10.22 -7.30
CA GLU A 323 8.14 9.08 -8.12
C GLU A 323 8.96 7.82 -7.84
N GLU A 324 10.29 7.92 -7.75
CA GLU A 324 11.17 6.78 -7.42
C GLU A 324 10.97 6.28 -5.98
N MET A 325 10.59 7.16 -5.06
CA MET A 325 10.17 6.81 -3.70
C MET A 325 8.75 6.27 -3.64
N GLY A 326 7.97 6.45 -4.72
CA GLY A 326 6.57 6.07 -4.86
C GLY A 326 5.58 7.02 -4.27
N ILE A 327 5.96 8.24 -4.14
CA ILE A 327 5.08 9.34 -3.80
C ILE A 327 4.51 9.88 -5.12
N PRO A 328 3.22 9.70 -5.42
CA PRO A 328 2.61 10.25 -6.63
C PRO A 328 2.54 11.77 -6.53
N SER A 329 2.30 12.44 -7.64
CA SER A 329 1.82 13.83 -7.57
C SER A 329 0.48 13.88 -6.86
N PHE A 330 0.27 14.85 -5.99
CA PHE A 330 -0.96 14.99 -5.21
C PHE A 330 -1.29 16.45 -4.95
N GLU A 331 -2.55 16.68 -4.62
CA GLU A 331 -3.07 17.99 -4.24
C GLU A 331 -3.57 17.95 -2.79
N ILE A 332 -3.28 19.00 -2.06
CA ILE A 332 -3.88 19.30 -0.75
C ILE A 332 -4.57 20.65 -0.84
N SER A 333 -5.67 20.83 -0.13
CA SER A 333 -6.52 22.01 -0.27
C SER A 333 -7.14 22.42 1.06
N ASN A 334 -7.89 23.52 1.04
CA ASN A 334 -8.67 23.94 2.20
C ASN A 334 -9.82 22.97 2.56
N THR A 335 -10.12 21.98 1.72
CA THR A 335 -11.14 20.94 1.97
C THR A 335 -10.52 19.60 2.33
N ASN A 336 -9.29 19.35 1.88
CA ASN A 336 -8.49 18.18 2.21
C ASN A 336 -7.04 18.65 2.47
N ASP A 337 -6.79 19.06 3.71
CA ASP A 337 -5.59 19.76 4.13
C ASP A 337 -4.41 18.85 4.49
N GLU A 338 -4.59 17.53 4.43
CA GLU A 338 -3.54 16.55 4.72
C GLU A 338 -3.35 15.55 3.56
N SER A 339 -2.10 15.20 3.27
CA SER A 339 -1.78 14.09 2.36
C SER A 339 -1.87 12.74 3.07
N ALA A 340 -1.78 11.65 2.30
CA ALA A 340 -1.44 10.34 2.85
C ALA A 340 -0.04 10.34 3.49
N HIS A 341 0.24 9.34 4.32
CA HIS A 341 1.59 9.05 4.78
C HIS A 341 2.35 8.29 3.70
N TYR A 342 3.58 8.73 3.42
CA TYR A 342 4.47 8.11 2.47
C TYR A 342 5.70 7.57 3.18
N PHE A 343 5.97 6.27 3.01
CA PHE A 343 7.03 5.57 3.73
C PHE A 343 8.17 5.22 2.78
N TYR A 344 9.39 5.62 3.13
CA TYR A 344 10.59 5.25 2.40
C TYR A 344 11.71 4.86 3.36
N TYR A 345 12.42 3.77 3.06
CA TYR A 345 13.62 3.40 3.81
C TYR A 345 14.86 3.89 3.10
N LEU A 346 15.67 4.69 3.78
CA LEU A 346 16.98 5.10 3.27
C LEU A 346 17.88 3.88 3.05
N PRO A 347 18.75 3.91 2.03
CA PRO A 347 19.62 2.78 1.71
C PRO A 347 20.64 2.51 2.80
N GLN A 348 21.20 1.29 2.81
CA GLN A 348 22.14 0.86 3.86
C GLN A 348 23.43 1.69 3.88
N ASN A 349 23.89 2.16 2.71
CA ASN A 349 25.07 3.03 2.57
C ASN A 349 24.76 4.54 2.70
N PHE A 350 23.60 4.88 3.26
CA PHE A 350 23.28 6.27 3.59
C PHE A 350 24.28 6.85 4.59
N ASP A 351 24.80 8.05 4.30
CA ASP A 351 25.73 8.76 5.15
C ASP A 351 24.99 9.54 6.24
N GLU A 352 24.91 8.98 7.44
CA GLU A 352 24.20 9.59 8.58
C GLU A 352 24.84 10.89 9.09
N GLU A 353 26.08 11.20 8.71
CA GLU A 353 26.75 12.42 9.13
C GLU A 353 26.41 13.63 8.25
N LYS A 354 25.83 13.40 7.08
CA LYS A 354 25.43 14.46 6.16
C LYS A 354 23.94 14.76 6.22
N ALA A 355 23.61 16.02 5.95
CA ALA A 355 22.23 16.47 5.94
C ALA A 355 21.43 15.86 4.77
N ILE A 356 20.16 15.56 5.02
CA ILE A 356 19.16 15.26 4.00
C ILE A 356 18.45 16.56 3.64
N THR A 357 18.14 16.76 2.37
CA THR A 357 17.31 17.86 1.91
C THR A 357 16.20 17.36 1.01
N THR A 358 15.05 17.99 1.09
CA THR A 358 13.94 17.76 0.16
C THR A 358 13.74 19.00 -0.68
N THR A 359 13.78 18.85 -2.02
CA THR A 359 13.43 19.93 -2.94
C THR A 359 12.03 19.68 -3.46
N LEU A 360 11.11 20.57 -3.16
CA LEU A 360 9.71 20.47 -3.53
C LEU A 360 9.42 21.30 -4.77
N ASN A 361 8.78 20.70 -5.75
CA ASN A 361 8.20 21.33 -6.93
C ASN A 361 6.69 21.51 -6.72
N ILE A 362 6.26 22.76 -6.53
CA ILE A 362 4.92 23.10 -6.07
C ILE A 362 4.19 23.96 -7.11
N LYS A 363 2.88 23.71 -7.28
CA LYS A 363 1.96 24.69 -7.89
C LYS A 363 0.93 25.09 -6.85
N LYS A 364 0.43 26.30 -6.93
CA LYS A 364 -0.60 26.80 -6.01
C LYS A 364 -1.71 27.50 -6.75
N SER A 365 -2.91 27.49 -6.19
CA SER A 365 -4.00 28.31 -6.70
C SER A 365 -3.66 29.81 -6.57
N ALA A 366 -4.14 30.61 -7.51
CA ALA A 366 -3.89 32.04 -7.53
C ALA A 366 -4.49 32.75 -6.29
N ILE A 367 -5.52 32.17 -5.69
CA ILE A 367 -6.23 32.71 -4.53
C ILE A 367 -5.64 32.27 -3.19
N LEU A 368 -4.71 31.32 -3.17
CA LEU A 368 -4.03 30.92 -1.94
C LEU A 368 -3.08 32.06 -1.52
N ASN A 369 -3.38 32.66 -0.37
CA ASN A 369 -2.55 33.75 0.17
C ASN A 369 -1.33 33.17 0.89
N PRO A 370 -0.09 33.33 0.35
CA PRO A 370 1.11 32.78 0.96
C PRO A 370 1.45 33.38 2.33
N LYS A 371 0.89 34.54 2.68
CA LYS A 371 1.08 35.17 4.01
C LYS A 371 0.18 34.60 5.10
N GLN A 372 -0.90 33.93 4.72
CA GLN A 372 -1.89 33.39 5.64
C GLN A 372 -1.88 31.86 5.63
N SER A 373 -1.13 31.26 4.72
CA SER A 373 -1.07 29.81 4.57
C SER A 373 0.36 29.31 4.72
N GLU A 374 0.50 28.15 5.29
CA GLU A 374 1.77 27.46 5.53
C GLU A 374 1.68 26.01 5.08
N LEU A 375 2.68 25.55 4.37
CA LEU A 375 2.85 24.13 4.07
C LEU A 375 3.72 23.51 5.16
N ILE A 376 3.28 22.45 5.77
CA ILE A 376 4.06 21.67 6.73
C ILE A 376 4.42 20.34 6.07
N MET A 377 5.72 20.04 5.99
CA MET A 377 6.23 18.72 5.70
C MET A 377 6.56 18.05 7.03
N GLU A 378 5.78 17.07 7.42
CA GLU A 378 6.03 16.28 8.62
C GLU A 378 6.89 15.07 8.27
N VAL A 379 8.04 14.94 8.94
CA VAL A 379 8.94 13.81 8.76
C VAL A 379 9.08 13.06 10.07
N ASN A 380 8.69 11.80 10.11
CA ASN A 380 8.70 10.97 11.32
C ASN A 380 7.97 11.61 12.52
N GLY A 381 6.93 12.39 12.27
CA GLY A 381 6.16 13.11 13.27
C GLY A 381 6.77 14.45 13.70
N VAL A 382 7.86 14.89 13.05
CA VAL A 382 8.47 16.21 13.31
C VAL A 382 8.08 17.17 12.19
N PRO A 383 7.39 18.29 12.51
CA PRO A 383 6.94 19.25 11.51
C PRO A 383 8.08 20.15 11.02
N HIS A 384 8.19 20.32 9.72
CA HIS A 384 9.04 21.29 9.03
C HIS A 384 8.14 22.33 8.34
N ALA A 385 8.07 23.51 8.91
CA ALA A 385 7.25 24.59 8.38
C ALA A 385 7.89 25.23 7.14
N ILE A 386 7.13 25.34 6.07
CA ILE A 386 7.56 25.87 4.78
C ILE A 386 6.83 27.18 4.51
N ASN A 387 7.58 28.26 4.49
CA ASN A 387 7.04 29.57 4.21
C ASN A 387 6.79 29.74 2.71
N LEU A 388 5.52 29.82 2.32
CA LEU A 388 5.08 29.94 0.93
C LEU A 388 5.48 31.27 0.25
N GLU A 389 5.86 32.31 1.00
CA GLU A 389 6.39 33.55 0.45
C GLU A 389 7.84 33.40 -0.11
N LYS A 390 8.56 32.38 0.34
CA LYS A 390 9.94 32.11 -0.06
C LYS A 390 10.11 31.21 -1.27
N LEU A 391 8.99 30.79 -1.87
CA LEU A 391 9.01 29.96 -3.06
C LEU A 391 9.60 30.72 -4.25
N VAL A 392 10.50 30.08 -4.97
CA VAL A 392 11.15 30.62 -6.16
C VAL A 392 10.56 29.94 -7.41
N GLU A 393 10.25 30.71 -8.44
CA GLU A 393 9.75 30.14 -9.70
C GLU A 393 10.90 29.52 -10.50
N ASN A 394 10.72 28.25 -10.86
CA ASN A 394 11.63 27.50 -11.69
C ASN A 394 10.82 26.59 -12.66
N GLU A 395 11.00 26.78 -13.97
CA GLU A 395 10.36 26.00 -15.04
C GLU A 395 8.83 25.83 -14.90
N GLY A 396 8.15 26.86 -14.40
CA GLY A 396 6.68 26.86 -14.20
C GLY A 396 6.22 26.19 -12.93
N PHE A 397 7.15 25.79 -12.05
CA PHE A 397 6.91 25.39 -10.68
C PHE A 397 7.46 26.41 -9.70
N LEU A 398 6.91 26.42 -8.51
CA LEU A 398 7.48 27.09 -7.34
C LEU A 398 8.35 26.07 -6.62
N GLU A 399 9.61 26.37 -6.43
CA GLU A 399 10.59 25.48 -5.84
C GLU A 399 11.01 25.95 -4.43
N ILE A 400 11.21 25.00 -3.54
CA ILE A 400 11.84 25.24 -2.24
C ILE A 400 12.61 24.01 -1.76
N THR A 401 13.79 24.26 -1.19
CA THR A 401 14.57 23.20 -0.53
C THR A 401 14.41 23.28 0.97
N VAL A 402 14.03 22.16 1.58
CA VAL A 402 13.76 21.99 3.01
C VAL A 402 14.81 21.03 3.58
N PRO A 403 15.61 21.45 4.58
CA PRO A 403 16.50 20.53 5.27
C PRO A 403 15.73 19.64 6.21
N ILE A 404 16.10 18.35 6.26
CA ILE A 404 15.63 17.38 7.24
C ILE A 404 16.74 17.21 8.28
N GLU A 405 16.44 17.56 9.52
CA GLU A 405 17.42 17.47 10.60
C GLU A 405 17.72 16.00 10.95
N LYS A 406 18.97 15.71 11.28
CA LYS A 406 19.44 14.38 11.71
C LYS A 406 18.61 13.85 12.90
N SER A 407 18.20 14.73 13.80
CA SER A 407 17.36 14.40 14.97
C SER A 407 15.98 13.82 14.63
N THR A 408 15.49 14.04 13.39
CA THR A 408 14.22 13.49 12.92
C THR A 408 14.35 12.05 12.40
N LEU A 409 15.56 11.61 12.11
CA LEU A 409 15.80 10.26 11.59
C LEU A 409 15.69 9.22 12.71
N LYS A 410 14.93 8.17 12.44
CA LYS A 410 14.85 7.00 13.31
C LYS A 410 16.01 6.05 13.05
N SER A 411 16.40 5.28 14.05
CA SER A 411 17.45 4.25 13.96
C SER A 411 17.20 3.21 12.85
N ASN A 412 15.93 3.01 12.48
CA ASN A 412 15.53 2.12 11.40
C ASN A 412 15.60 2.74 10.00
N ARG A 413 16.09 4.00 9.87
CA ARG A 413 16.20 4.74 8.61
C ARG A 413 14.90 4.91 7.83
N LEU A 414 13.76 4.78 8.49
CA LEU A 414 12.46 5.05 7.90
C LEU A 414 12.23 6.56 7.82
N LEU A 415 11.86 7.03 6.64
CA LEU A 415 11.22 8.32 6.41
C LEU A 415 9.72 8.09 6.27
N ASP A 416 8.95 8.57 7.24
CA ASP A 416 7.49 8.70 7.18
C ASP A 416 7.20 10.17 6.88
N ILE A 417 6.75 10.45 5.65
CA ILE A 417 6.54 11.83 5.16
C ILE A 417 5.05 12.08 5.00
N GLN A 418 4.55 13.14 5.59
CA GLN A 418 3.19 13.65 5.41
C GLN A 418 3.24 15.15 5.12
N PHE A 419 2.29 15.66 4.35
CA PHE A 419 2.15 17.09 4.07
C PHE A 419 0.82 17.60 4.59
N LYS A 420 0.83 18.82 5.13
CA LYS A 420 -0.36 19.50 5.67
C LYS A 420 -0.39 20.95 5.21
N LEU A 421 -1.56 21.44 4.84
CA LEU A 421 -1.77 22.82 4.43
C LEU A 421 -2.52 23.58 5.53
N ASN A 422 -1.78 24.34 6.33
CA ASN A 422 -2.35 25.16 7.38
C ASN A 422 -2.76 26.54 6.86
N GLY A 423 -3.78 27.14 7.48
CA GLY A 423 -4.21 28.52 7.22
C GLY A 423 -5.00 28.73 5.93
N ALA A 424 -5.08 27.74 5.05
CA ALA A 424 -5.91 27.83 3.85
C ALA A 424 -7.40 27.97 4.18
N ASN A 425 -7.84 27.43 5.33
CA ASN A 425 -9.19 27.49 5.86
C ASN A 425 -9.51 28.81 6.60
N VAL A 426 -8.54 29.70 6.78
CA VAL A 426 -8.80 31.02 7.35
C VAL A 426 -9.62 31.82 6.35
N ASN A 427 -10.93 31.69 6.47
CA ASN A 427 -11.88 32.47 5.71
C ASN A 427 -12.30 33.67 6.54
N ASP A 428 -12.32 34.86 5.92
CA ASP A 428 -13.18 35.88 6.39
C ASP A 428 -14.63 35.35 6.33
N PRO A 429 -15.33 35.19 7.45
CA PRO A 429 -16.68 34.63 7.45
C PRO A 429 -17.66 35.47 6.59
N CYS A 430 -17.23 36.64 6.16
CA CYS A 430 -18.00 37.53 5.29
C CYS A 430 -17.65 37.35 3.77
N THR A 431 -16.65 36.56 3.44
CA THR A 431 -16.36 36.24 2.04
C THR A 431 -16.84 34.84 1.73
N THR A 432 -17.86 34.72 0.89
CA THR A 432 -18.28 33.44 0.30
C THR A 432 -17.21 33.03 -0.73
N ASN A 433 -16.14 32.40 -0.28
CA ASN A 433 -15.17 31.83 -1.19
C ASN A 433 -15.54 30.39 -1.49
N ASP A 434 -16.37 30.17 -2.50
CA ASP A 434 -16.66 28.84 -3.09
C ASP A 434 -15.45 28.33 -3.90
N GLN A 435 -14.31 29.03 -3.88
CA GLN A 435 -13.12 28.69 -4.66
C GLN A 435 -12.15 27.88 -3.80
N GLU A 436 -11.73 26.77 -4.32
CA GLU A 436 -10.79 25.87 -3.66
C GLU A 436 -9.38 26.46 -3.67
N LYS A 437 -8.81 26.62 -2.48
CA LYS A 437 -7.41 27.03 -2.28
C LYS A 437 -6.57 25.77 -2.18
N TRP A 438 -5.71 25.54 -3.12
CA TRP A 438 -4.95 24.30 -3.22
C TRP A 438 -3.45 24.53 -3.40
N LEU A 439 -2.69 23.51 -3.00
CA LEU A 439 -1.30 23.27 -3.34
C LEU A 439 -1.16 21.91 -4.03
N PHE A 440 -0.52 21.91 -5.18
CA PHE A 440 -0.13 20.69 -5.88
C PHE A 440 1.36 20.46 -5.64
N ILE A 441 1.74 19.24 -5.26
CA ILE A 441 3.11 18.81 -5.06
C ILE A 441 3.43 17.75 -6.12
N SER A 442 4.46 18.03 -6.94
CA SER A 442 4.85 17.16 -8.05
C SER A 442 5.64 15.95 -7.55
N ASN A 443 5.44 14.80 -8.20
CA ASN A 443 6.28 13.62 -8.06
C ASN A 443 7.72 13.80 -8.58
N GLU A 444 8.00 14.90 -9.29
CA GLU A 444 9.34 15.33 -9.67
C GLU A 444 10.11 16.01 -8.52
N SER A 445 9.46 16.30 -7.38
CA SER A 445 10.12 16.71 -6.14
C SER A 445 11.17 15.67 -5.75
N THR A 446 12.26 16.09 -5.10
CA THR A 446 13.39 15.19 -4.81
C THR A 446 13.74 15.15 -3.33
N VAL A 447 14.24 14.01 -2.88
CA VAL A 447 14.98 13.88 -1.63
C VAL A 447 16.44 13.63 -1.96
N ASN A 448 17.31 14.48 -1.41
CA ASN A 448 18.74 14.43 -1.62
C ASN A 448 19.42 14.00 -0.33
N PHE A 449 20.26 12.99 -0.42
CA PHE A 449 21.05 12.48 0.68
C PHE A 449 22.43 12.03 0.15
N SER A 450 23.37 11.90 1.05
CA SER A 450 24.70 11.38 0.67
C SER A 450 24.76 9.87 0.89
N ILE A 451 25.51 9.21 0.04
CA ILE A 451 25.85 7.80 0.19
C ILE A 451 27.36 7.69 0.44
N THR A 452 27.79 6.72 1.24
CA THR A 452 29.19 6.45 1.49
C THR A 452 29.62 5.27 0.64
N GLU A 453 30.90 5.28 0.21
CA GLU A 453 31.54 4.09 -0.38
C GLU A 453 31.93 3.05 0.70
N ASN A 454 32.03 3.49 1.95
CA ASN A 454 32.32 2.62 3.08
C ASN A 454 31.04 1.86 3.48
N GLU A 455 31.16 0.55 3.57
CA GLU A 455 30.10 -0.30 4.11
C GLU A 455 29.87 0.09 5.58
N GLN A 456 28.68 0.57 5.88
CA GLN A 456 28.29 0.90 7.25
C GLN A 456 27.99 -0.38 8.03
N GLN A 457 28.10 -0.29 9.36
CA GLN A 457 27.73 -1.42 10.22
C GLN A 457 26.28 -1.84 10.00
N ALA A 458 26.05 -3.14 9.98
CA ALA A 458 24.72 -3.69 9.85
C ALA A 458 23.77 -3.20 10.94
N ILE A 459 22.56 -2.84 10.58
CA ILE A 459 21.48 -2.54 11.53
C ILE A 459 20.96 -3.86 12.06
N THR A 460 21.07 -4.09 13.36
CA THR A 460 20.69 -5.34 14.05
C THR A 460 19.42 -5.18 14.89
N SER A 461 18.54 -4.28 14.50
CA SER A 461 17.24 -4.11 15.13
C SER A 461 16.12 -4.64 14.23
N LEU A 462 15.18 -5.38 14.81
CA LEU A 462 13.98 -5.86 14.13
C LEU A 462 13.08 -4.71 13.63
N THR A 463 13.21 -3.50 14.19
CA THR A 463 12.50 -2.31 13.66
C THR A 463 13.00 -1.90 12.28
N SER A 464 14.15 -2.37 11.83
CA SER A 464 14.66 -2.14 10.48
C SER A 464 14.04 -3.07 9.43
N TYR A 465 13.32 -4.11 9.86
CA TYR A 465 12.58 -5.00 8.97
C TYR A 465 11.27 -4.32 8.50
N PRO A 466 10.89 -4.40 7.22
CA PRO A 466 11.59 -5.07 6.12
C PRO A 466 12.63 -4.19 5.39
N GLY A 467 12.79 -2.93 5.76
CA GLY A 467 13.48 -1.88 5.02
C GLY A 467 14.88 -2.26 4.54
N ILE A 468 15.77 -2.68 5.44
CA ILE A 468 17.14 -3.03 5.07
C ILE A 468 17.23 -4.22 4.11
N PHE A 469 16.23 -5.11 4.14
CA PHE A 469 16.17 -6.28 3.25
C PHE A 469 15.56 -5.98 1.90
N THR A 470 14.85 -4.86 1.75
CA THR A 470 14.14 -4.49 0.51
C THR A 470 14.83 -3.39 -0.28
N ASN A 471 15.58 -2.50 0.39
CA ASN A 471 16.21 -1.31 -0.21
C ASN A 471 17.74 -1.42 -0.34
N GLY A 472 18.31 -2.61 -0.18
CA GLY A 472 19.74 -2.83 -0.38
C GLY A 472 20.17 -2.70 -1.84
N ASN A 473 21.45 -2.38 -2.06
CA ASN A 473 22.06 -2.31 -3.39
C ASN A 473 22.11 -3.68 -4.08
N LYS A 474 22.17 -4.74 -3.28
CA LYS A 474 22.12 -6.13 -3.72
C LYS A 474 20.81 -6.78 -3.27
N GLU A 475 20.39 -7.78 -4.02
CA GLU A 475 19.24 -8.61 -3.62
C GLU A 475 19.54 -9.32 -2.30
N SER A 476 18.56 -9.27 -1.37
CA SER A 476 18.61 -10.08 -0.16
C SER A 476 18.23 -11.52 -0.47
N TYR A 477 18.95 -12.47 0.10
CA TYR A 477 18.55 -13.88 -0.05
C TYR A 477 17.51 -14.25 1.00
N VAL A 478 16.43 -14.88 0.54
CA VAL A 478 15.50 -15.62 1.37
C VAL A 478 15.86 -17.10 1.25
N ILE A 479 16.37 -17.68 2.32
CA ILE A 479 16.92 -19.03 2.31
C ILE A 479 15.98 -19.97 3.06
N VAL A 480 15.57 -21.05 2.42
CA VAL A 480 14.73 -22.10 3.00
C VAL A 480 15.51 -23.41 3.01
N GLU A 481 15.44 -24.16 4.10
CA GLU A 481 16.03 -25.51 4.19
C GLU A 481 15.20 -26.49 3.32
N ASN A 482 13.91 -26.47 3.54
CA ASN A 482 12.95 -27.30 2.80
C ASN A 482 11.73 -26.48 2.40
N LEU A 483 11.56 -26.27 1.11
CA LEU A 483 10.44 -25.50 0.57
C LEU A 483 9.07 -26.11 0.93
N GLN A 484 8.99 -27.42 1.15
CA GLN A 484 7.74 -28.10 1.50
C GLN A 484 7.30 -27.82 2.95
N GLU A 485 8.19 -27.36 3.81
CA GLU A 485 7.87 -27.03 5.21
C GLU A 485 7.37 -25.59 5.39
N VAL A 486 7.47 -24.75 4.37
CA VAL A 486 7.04 -23.36 4.40
C VAL A 486 5.83 -23.21 3.48
N SER A 487 4.74 -22.68 4.00
CA SER A 487 3.54 -22.47 3.18
C SER A 487 3.78 -21.40 2.11
N LEU A 488 3.22 -21.60 0.92
CA LEU A 488 3.24 -20.60 -0.15
C LEU A 488 2.59 -19.28 0.29
N GLY A 489 1.58 -19.36 1.16
CA GLY A 489 0.92 -18.20 1.75
C GLY A 489 1.85 -17.38 2.63
N ASP A 490 2.68 -18.03 3.44
CA ASP A 490 3.63 -17.37 4.35
C ASP A 490 4.77 -16.72 3.55
N LEU A 491 5.31 -17.41 2.54
CA LEU A 491 6.29 -16.82 1.61
C LEU A 491 5.69 -15.63 0.85
N SER A 492 4.44 -15.76 0.39
CA SER A 492 3.73 -14.65 -0.24
C SER A 492 3.59 -13.46 0.70
N ALA A 493 3.28 -13.68 1.99
CA ALA A 493 3.21 -12.61 2.98
C ALA A 493 4.59 -11.95 3.21
N LEU A 494 5.67 -12.73 3.25
CA LEU A 494 7.04 -12.18 3.35
C LEU A 494 7.37 -11.28 2.16
N TYR A 495 7.10 -11.72 0.93
CA TYR A 495 7.37 -10.94 -0.29
C TYR A 495 6.47 -9.71 -0.45
N THR A 496 5.33 -9.69 0.21
CA THR A 496 4.40 -8.55 0.20
C THR A 496 4.51 -7.67 1.44
N SER A 497 5.30 -8.08 2.43
CA SER A 497 5.51 -7.30 3.67
C SER A 497 6.17 -5.94 3.42
N SER A 498 6.87 -5.79 2.30
CA SER A 498 7.43 -4.50 1.84
C SER A 498 6.39 -3.58 1.16
N ALA A 499 5.10 -3.90 1.24
CA ALA A 499 4.04 -3.15 0.54
C ALA A 499 3.88 -1.69 1.01
N LEU A 500 4.50 -1.30 2.11
CA LEU A 500 4.65 0.10 2.52
C LEU A 500 5.69 0.86 1.65
N SER A 501 6.57 0.14 0.95
CA SER A 501 7.50 0.70 -0.04
C SER A 501 6.99 0.40 -1.44
N VAL A 502 6.99 1.38 -2.31
CA VAL A 502 6.50 1.27 -3.70
C VAL A 502 7.40 0.39 -4.55
N SER A 503 8.67 0.25 -4.19
CA SER A 503 9.58 -0.67 -4.89
C SER A 503 9.25 -2.14 -4.55
N ALA A 504 9.30 -3.02 -5.55
CA ALA A 504 9.24 -4.45 -5.31
C ALA A 504 10.40 -4.88 -4.42
N PRO A 505 10.20 -5.82 -3.45
CA PRO A 505 11.30 -6.30 -2.64
C PRO A 505 12.32 -6.98 -3.55
N LYS A 506 13.58 -6.62 -3.40
CA LYS A 506 14.68 -7.27 -4.10
C LYS A 506 15.07 -8.56 -3.36
N TYR A 507 14.14 -9.50 -3.34
CA TYR A 507 14.38 -10.83 -2.78
C TYR A 507 14.73 -11.85 -3.86
N THR A 508 15.59 -12.80 -3.52
CA THR A 508 15.83 -14.02 -4.28
C THR A 508 15.71 -15.22 -3.37
N LEU A 509 14.75 -16.09 -3.65
CA LEU A 509 14.55 -17.34 -2.91
C LEU A 509 15.67 -18.34 -3.26
N LYS A 510 16.27 -18.94 -2.25
CA LYS A 510 17.34 -19.93 -2.39
C LYS A 510 17.07 -21.16 -1.54
N ASN A 511 17.52 -22.30 -2.01
CA ASN A 511 17.52 -23.52 -1.22
C ASN A 511 18.85 -23.59 -0.46
N LEU A 512 18.80 -23.88 0.83
CA LEU A 512 19.98 -23.97 1.70
C LEU A 512 21.05 -24.92 1.18
N LYS A 513 20.64 -26.08 0.66
CA LYS A 513 21.56 -27.14 0.14
C LYS A 513 22.40 -26.69 -1.06
N ASP A 514 21.97 -25.66 -1.77
CA ASP A 514 22.63 -25.18 -3.00
C ASP A 514 23.62 -24.04 -2.72
N LEU A 515 23.82 -23.66 -1.44
CA LEU A 515 24.62 -22.50 -1.01
C LEU A 515 25.93 -22.93 -0.31
N LYS A 516 26.94 -22.09 -0.50
CA LYS A 516 28.22 -22.12 0.21
C LYS A 516 28.38 -20.83 1.03
N GLU A 517 29.32 -20.80 1.96
CA GLU A 517 29.62 -19.60 2.78
C GLU A 517 29.94 -18.36 1.93
N GLU A 518 30.58 -18.53 0.78
CA GLU A 518 30.91 -17.44 -0.15
C GLU A 518 29.66 -16.75 -0.71
N ASP A 519 28.57 -17.50 -0.89
CA ASP A 519 27.30 -16.97 -1.41
C ASP A 519 26.58 -16.09 -0.38
N LEU A 520 26.95 -16.20 0.90
CA LEU A 520 26.35 -15.49 2.02
C LEU A 520 27.00 -14.12 2.30
N GLN A 521 28.09 -13.79 1.60
CA GLN A 521 28.80 -12.52 1.73
C GLN A 521 28.18 -11.42 0.89
N GLY A 522 28.38 -10.19 1.31
CA GLY A 522 28.02 -8.99 0.55
C GLY A 522 26.51 -8.77 0.39
N ARG A 523 25.66 -9.31 1.28
CA ARG A 523 24.20 -9.15 1.22
C ARG A 523 23.50 -9.39 2.53
N ASN A 524 22.29 -8.86 2.65
CA ASN A 524 21.37 -9.21 3.73
C ASN A 524 20.74 -10.58 3.47
N ILE A 525 20.46 -11.33 4.54
CA ILE A 525 19.95 -12.69 4.47
C ILE A 525 18.74 -12.85 5.38
N ILE A 526 17.73 -13.56 4.90
CA ILE A 526 16.57 -14.01 5.68
C ILE A 526 16.57 -15.54 5.66
N PHE A 527 16.86 -16.18 6.78
CA PHE A 527 16.64 -17.62 6.94
C PHE A 527 15.19 -17.88 7.38
N VAL A 528 14.55 -18.82 6.71
CA VAL A 528 13.20 -19.29 7.06
C VAL A 528 13.31 -20.75 7.46
N GLY A 529 13.35 -21.01 8.77
CA GLY A 529 13.66 -22.30 9.37
C GLY A 529 15.10 -22.43 9.84
N ASP A 530 15.55 -23.66 10.03
CA ASP A 530 16.91 -23.99 10.42
C ASP A 530 17.90 -23.63 9.32
N ALA A 531 19.06 -23.15 9.70
CA ALA A 531 20.14 -22.79 8.78
C ALA A 531 21.12 -23.95 8.51
N GLY A 532 20.78 -25.17 8.92
CA GLY A 532 21.57 -26.37 8.68
C GLY A 532 23.02 -26.27 9.13
N GLY A 533 23.97 -26.52 8.22
CA GLY A 533 25.40 -26.40 8.50
C GLY A 533 25.90 -25.00 8.91
N PHE A 534 25.09 -23.95 8.64
CA PHE A 534 25.40 -22.57 9.01
C PHE A 534 24.89 -22.18 10.42
N GLN A 535 24.00 -23.03 11.02
CA GLN A 535 23.30 -22.68 12.27
C GLN A 535 24.25 -22.40 13.44
N GLN A 536 25.30 -23.18 13.59
CA GLN A 536 26.26 -22.99 14.69
C GLN A 536 26.89 -21.57 14.64
N LYS A 537 27.32 -21.14 13.47
CA LYS A 537 27.92 -19.81 13.28
C LYS A 537 26.93 -18.67 13.56
N LEU A 538 25.64 -18.88 13.24
CA LEU A 538 24.60 -17.95 13.62
C LEU A 538 24.35 -17.92 15.13
N ASN A 539 24.32 -19.07 15.78
CA ASN A 539 24.11 -19.16 17.23
C ASN A 539 25.23 -18.47 18.03
N ASP A 540 26.47 -18.60 17.59
CA ASP A 540 27.65 -18.01 18.25
C ASP A 540 27.61 -16.47 18.24
N ASN A 541 26.93 -15.87 17.24
CA ASN A 541 26.82 -14.41 17.06
C ASN A 541 25.45 -13.85 17.49
N SER A 542 24.52 -14.70 17.93
CA SER A 542 23.17 -14.30 18.26
C SER A 542 23.06 -13.65 19.64
N ALA A 543 22.15 -12.65 19.76
CA ALA A 543 21.72 -12.15 21.06
C ALA A 543 20.88 -13.19 21.82
N LEU A 544 20.19 -14.09 21.13
CA LEU A 544 19.53 -15.25 21.71
C LEU A 544 20.57 -16.25 22.24
N LYS A 545 20.46 -16.62 23.50
CA LYS A 545 21.35 -17.60 24.10
C LYS A 545 20.96 -19.02 23.71
N TRP A 546 21.96 -19.86 23.53
CA TRP A 546 21.79 -21.24 23.09
C TRP A 546 22.44 -22.19 24.13
N THR A 547 21.78 -23.31 24.40
CA THR A 547 22.26 -24.37 25.27
C THR A 547 22.05 -25.70 24.55
N ASN A 548 23.13 -26.43 24.23
CA ASN A 548 23.07 -27.70 23.49
C ASN A 548 22.26 -27.60 22.19
N ASN A 549 22.50 -26.56 21.37
CA ASN A 549 21.79 -26.24 20.12
C ASN A 549 20.27 -25.97 20.27
N THR A 550 19.83 -25.74 21.52
CA THR A 550 18.46 -25.31 21.78
C THR A 550 18.42 -23.85 22.23
N PRO A 551 17.53 -23.01 21.72
CA PRO A 551 17.41 -21.61 22.14
C PRO A 551 16.97 -21.52 23.61
N ASP A 552 17.67 -20.76 24.41
CA ASP A 552 17.38 -20.55 25.83
C ASP A 552 16.71 -19.17 26.02
N PHE A 553 15.42 -19.13 25.80
CA PHE A 553 14.65 -17.90 25.92
C PHE A 553 14.53 -17.38 27.34
N SER A 554 14.67 -18.25 28.36
CA SER A 554 14.62 -17.85 29.77
C SER A 554 15.73 -16.86 30.12
N LYS A 555 16.91 -17.05 29.56
CA LYS A 555 18.05 -16.12 29.71
C LYS A 555 17.83 -14.75 29.06
N ASN A 556 16.85 -14.65 28.16
CA ASN A 556 16.44 -13.40 27.53
C ASN A 556 15.13 -12.83 28.12
N GLY A 557 14.66 -13.42 29.23
CA GLY A 557 13.49 -12.92 29.97
C GLY A 557 12.14 -13.36 29.42
N PHE A 558 12.08 -14.39 28.57
CA PHE A 558 10.82 -14.90 28.01
C PHE A 558 10.32 -16.15 28.77
N VAL A 559 9.00 -16.32 28.83
CA VAL A 559 8.35 -17.53 29.33
C VAL A 559 8.27 -18.56 28.21
N THR A 560 9.08 -19.62 28.30
CA THR A 560 9.33 -20.56 27.20
C THR A 560 8.12 -21.39 26.80
N GLU A 561 7.27 -21.79 27.77
CA GLU A 561 6.12 -22.66 27.55
C GLU A 561 5.01 -22.05 26.68
N THR A 562 5.05 -20.75 26.49
CA THR A 562 4.05 -20.01 25.71
C THR A 562 4.49 -19.73 24.28
N ILE A 563 5.77 -19.97 23.93
CA ILE A 563 6.35 -19.57 22.63
C ILE A 563 5.90 -20.53 21.53
N SER A 564 5.36 -20.01 20.46
CA SER A 564 5.09 -20.75 19.21
C SER A 564 6.20 -20.58 18.19
N ARG A 565 6.66 -19.35 17.97
CA ARG A 565 7.69 -18.99 16.99
C ARG A 565 8.47 -17.77 17.41
N TYR A 566 9.58 -17.54 16.70
CA TYR A 566 10.43 -16.40 17.00
C TYR A 566 11.15 -15.87 15.76
N ALA A 567 11.64 -14.64 15.87
CA ALA A 567 12.55 -14.01 14.93
C ALA A 567 13.75 -13.43 15.67
N THR A 568 14.93 -13.57 15.08
CA THR A 568 16.17 -12.95 15.57
C THR A 568 16.83 -12.19 14.45
N ILE A 569 17.42 -11.02 14.77
CA ILE A 569 18.26 -10.27 13.86
C ILE A 569 19.64 -10.07 14.45
N GLN A 570 20.66 -10.19 13.60
CA GLN A 570 22.05 -10.04 13.99
C GLN A 570 22.91 -9.58 12.80
N LYS A 571 24.16 -9.26 13.05
CA LYS A 571 25.13 -9.08 11.97
C LYS A 571 25.30 -10.38 11.19
N ASN A 572 25.54 -10.25 9.90
CA ASN A 572 25.87 -11.38 9.06
C ASN A 572 27.27 -11.92 9.46
N PRO A 573 27.39 -13.16 9.96
CA PRO A 573 28.69 -13.69 10.41
C PRO A 573 29.74 -13.91 9.29
N TRP A 574 29.30 -13.81 8.04
CA TRP A 574 30.17 -13.92 6.85
C TRP A 574 30.58 -12.56 6.31
N ASP A 575 29.86 -11.48 6.67
CA ASP A 575 30.14 -10.11 6.28
C ASP A 575 29.37 -9.13 7.19
N GLU A 576 30.05 -8.58 8.18
CA GLU A 576 29.46 -7.78 9.25
C GLU A 576 28.81 -6.46 8.79
N SER A 577 28.99 -6.08 7.53
CA SER A 577 28.33 -4.91 6.93
C SER A 577 26.85 -5.16 6.66
N TYR A 578 26.41 -6.41 6.69
CA TYR A 578 25.06 -6.85 6.39
C TYR A 578 24.38 -7.51 7.59
N ALA A 579 23.06 -7.68 7.50
CA ALA A 579 22.28 -8.30 8.56
C ALA A 579 21.77 -9.69 8.14
N VAL A 580 21.58 -10.54 9.15
CA VAL A 580 20.84 -11.80 9.04
C VAL A 580 19.61 -11.71 9.92
N LEU A 581 18.45 -11.96 9.33
CA LEU A 581 17.17 -12.18 10.00
C LEU A 581 16.84 -13.67 9.92
N GLN A 582 16.51 -14.29 11.04
CA GLN A 582 16.11 -15.69 11.08
C GLN A 582 14.71 -15.80 11.65
N PHE A 583 13.81 -16.49 10.95
CA PHE A 583 12.49 -16.92 11.41
C PHE A 583 12.54 -18.39 11.77
N ASN A 584 12.02 -18.76 12.95
CA ASN A 584 11.97 -20.15 13.37
C ASN A 584 10.70 -20.45 14.17
N ARG A 585 10.30 -21.73 14.15
CA ARG A 585 9.30 -22.26 15.07
C ARG A 585 9.99 -22.72 16.35
N TYR A 586 9.30 -22.62 17.47
CA TYR A 586 9.73 -23.18 18.75
C TYR A 586 8.83 -24.34 19.17
N GLU A 587 7.53 -24.22 18.91
CA GLU A 587 6.55 -25.30 19.15
C GLU A 587 6.50 -26.22 17.92
N ASP A 588 6.56 -27.52 18.15
CA ASP A 588 6.43 -28.51 17.08
C ASP A 588 5.09 -28.38 16.35
N GLY A 589 5.12 -28.41 15.01
CA GLY A 589 3.95 -28.25 14.17
C GLY A 589 3.47 -26.79 13.99
N ALA A 590 4.03 -25.82 14.73
CA ALA A 590 3.73 -24.42 14.46
C ALA A 590 4.31 -23.96 13.10
N ALA A 591 3.63 -23.04 12.42
CA ALA A 591 4.19 -22.40 11.24
C ALA A 591 5.43 -21.58 11.63
N ILE A 592 6.48 -21.60 10.79
CA ILE A 592 7.73 -20.86 11.04
C ILE A 592 7.46 -19.35 11.10
N MET A 593 6.62 -18.86 10.20
CA MET A 593 6.16 -17.47 10.18
C MET A 593 4.68 -17.45 9.76
N THR A 594 4.01 -16.34 10.03
CA THR A 594 2.62 -16.13 9.62
C THR A 594 2.44 -14.68 9.14
N PRO A 595 1.44 -14.38 8.31
CA PRO A 595 1.16 -12.99 7.90
C PRO A 595 0.95 -12.05 9.10
N ARG A 596 0.36 -12.57 10.19
CA ARG A 596 0.15 -11.80 11.43
C ARG A 596 1.47 -11.47 12.11
N PHE A 597 2.35 -12.45 12.26
CA PHE A 597 3.67 -12.25 12.88
C PHE A 597 4.52 -11.25 12.09
N LEU A 598 4.56 -11.38 10.76
CA LEU A 598 5.27 -10.45 9.89
C LEU A 598 4.75 -9.01 10.04
N ARG A 599 3.42 -8.80 10.08
CA ARG A 599 2.83 -7.47 10.32
C ARG A 599 3.17 -6.92 11.70
N GLN A 600 3.19 -7.77 12.73
CA GLN A 600 3.56 -7.34 14.07
C GLN A 600 5.02 -6.89 14.13
N LEU A 601 5.94 -7.60 13.44
CA LEU A 601 7.35 -7.19 13.35
C LEU A 601 7.52 -5.85 12.63
N GLN A 602 6.76 -5.59 11.55
CA GLN A 602 6.79 -4.31 10.84
C GLN A 602 6.36 -3.12 11.70
N ASN A 603 5.49 -3.37 12.68
CA ASN A 603 4.92 -2.35 13.56
C ASN A 603 5.65 -2.24 14.91
N LEU A 604 6.83 -2.85 15.06
CA LEU A 604 7.61 -2.71 16.29
C LEU A 604 8.03 -1.25 16.47
N ALA A 605 7.71 -0.70 17.64
CA ALA A 605 8.08 0.66 18.03
C ALA A 605 9.38 0.71 18.85
N VAL A 606 9.93 -0.44 19.23
CA VAL A 606 11.06 -0.54 20.15
C VAL A 606 12.18 -1.36 19.52
N ASP A 607 13.39 -0.86 19.59
CA ASP A 607 14.58 -1.59 19.13
C ASP A 607 14.72 -2.92 19.88
N ALA A 608 14.77 -4.00 19.13
CA ALA A 608 14.90 -5.34 19.63
C ALA A 608 15.65 -6.23 18.63
N SER A 609 16.41 -7.17 19.13
CA SER A 609 17.09 -8.18 18.31
C SER A 609 16.42 -9.56 18.37
N ILE A 610 15.49 -9.75 19.29
CA ILE A 610 14.71 -10.97 19.45
C ILE A 610 13.24 -10.60 19.59
N ALA A 611 12.38 -11.24 18.81
CA ALA A 611 10.93 -11.20 18.98
C ALA A 611 10.39 -12.61 19.04
N ILE A 612 9.48 -12.86 19.96
CA ILE A 612 8.73 -14.11 20.07
C ILE A 612 7.25 -13.85 19.81
N GLN A 613 6.56 -14.83 19.27
CA GLN A 613 5.10 -14.85 19.27
C GLN A 613 4.59 -16.01 20.11
N ASN A 614 3.71 -15.72 21.06
CA ASN A 614 3.10 -16.73 21.90
C ASN A 614 1.94 -17.48 21.19
N LYS A 615 1.38 -18.47 21.86
CA LYS A 615 0.23 -19.29 21.39
C LYS A 615 -1.03 -18.46 21.15
N ASP A 616 -1.16 -17.33 21.84
CA ASP A 616 -2.28 -16.37 21.67
C ASP A 616 -2.03 -15.37 20.55
N ASN A 617 -0.93 -15.53 19.80
CA ASN A 617 -0.47 -14.64 18.73
C ASN A 617 -0.13 -13.22 19.19
N GLU A 618 0.30 -13.04 20.42
CA GLU A 618 0.87 -11.79 20.92
C GLU A 618 2.39 -11.79 20.71
N ILE A 619 2.96 -10.60 20.42
CA ILE A 619 4.38 -10.43 20.21
C ILE A 619 5.07 -9.85 21.45
N PHE A 620 6.23 -10.37 21.78
CA PHE A 620 7.10 -9.88 22.85
C PHE A 620 8.53 -9.75 22.31
N THR A 621 9.29 -8.79 22.86
CA THR A 621 10.67 -8.52 22.46
C THR A 621 11.60 -8.46 23.66
N ASN A 622 12.89 -8.70 23.44
CA ASN A 622 13.89 -8.71 24.49
C ASN A 622 14.15 -7.34 25.17
N ARG A 623 13.59 -6.25 24.66
CA ARG A 623 13.68 -4.89 25.25
C ARG A 623 12.36 -4.34 25.77
N ALA A 624 11.25 -5.08 25.65
CA ALA A 624 9.93 -4.59 26.05
C ALA A 624 9.83 -4.19 27.54
N GLN A 625 10.62 -4.80 28.42
CA GLN A 625 10.65 -4.47 29.85
C GLN A 625 11.43 -3.18 30.15
N TYR A 626 12.47 -2.86 29.38
CA TYR A 626 13.28 -1.66 29.59
C TYR A 626 12.64 -0.38 29.03
N SER A 627 11.80 -0.50 28.00
CA SER A 627 11.18 0.67 27.33
C SER A 627 10.14 1.40 28.19
N ILE A 628 9.53 0.71 29.15
CA ILE A 628 8.55 1.34 30.06
C ILE A 628 9.28 2.23 31.05
N GLU A 629 10.42 1.78 31.59
CA GLU A 629 11.21 2.58 32.53
C GLU A 629 11.98 3.72 31.84
N GLU A 630 12.50 3.49 30.62
CA GLU A 630 13.14 4.56 29.83
C GLU A 630 12.13 5.60 29.34
N LYS A 631 10.96 5.20 28.82
CA LYS A 631 9.90 6.15 28.47
C LYS A 631 9.35 6.91 29.66
N GLN A 632 9.31 6.31 30.84
CA GLN A 632 8.96 7.03 32.06
C GLN A 632 10.06 8.00 32.52
N LYS A 633 11.33 7.69 32.24
CA LYS A 633 12.45 8.62 32.49
C LYS A 633 12.55 9.73 31.43
N GLU A 634 12.22 9.44 30.17
CA GLU A 634 12.16 10.47 29.11
C GLU A 634 10.87 11.29 29.15
N ALA A 635 9.74 10.68 29.54
CA ALA A 635 8.47 11.37 29.73
C ALA A 635 8.34 12.09 31.08
N ALA A 636 9.20 11.79 32.05
CA ALA A 636 9.38 12.68 33.17
C ALA A 636 9.91 13.99 32.58
N PRO A 637 9.13 15.10 32.62
CA PRO A 637 9.67 16.39 32.19
C PRO A 637 10.98 16.50 32.94
N LYS A 638 12.11 16.71 32.24
CA LYS A 638 13.33 17.21 32.84
C LYS A 638 12.81 18.39 33.64
N GLN A 639 12.57 18.19 34.94
CA GLN A 639 12.41 19.29 35.85
C GLN A 639 13.67 20.11 35.58
N SER A 640 13.50 21.11 34.72
CA SER A 640 14.44 22.20 34.78
C SER A 640 14.45 22.49 36.28
N GLN A 641 15.57 22.22 36.92
CA GLN A 641 15.91 22.90 38.13
C GLN A 641 15.92 24.37 37.72
N SER A 642 14.70 24.93 37.51
CA SER A 642 14.51 26.32 37.67
C SER A 642 14.93 26.54 39.12
N ALA A 643 16.21 26.88 39.27
CA ALA A 643 16.69 27.46 40.49
C ALA A 643 15.57 28.44 40.88
N LEU A 644 14.85 28.10 41.96
CA LEU A 644 13.83 28.97 42.50
C LEU A 644 14.51 30.30 42.58
N LYS A 645 14.17 31.22 41.64
CA LYS A 645 14.87 32.52 41.63
C LYS A 645 14.57 33.09 42.96
N TRP A 646 15.57 33.26 43.78
CA TRP A 646 15.45 33.85 45.11
C TRP A 646 14.58 35.12 45.10
N SER A 647 14.51 35.80 43.96
CA SER A 647 13.59 36.90 43.69
C SER A 647 12.11 36.53 43.86
N SER A 648 11.65 35.33 43.50
CA SER A 648 10.26 34.92 43.66
C SER A 648 9.93 34.61 45.13
N VAL A 649 10.89 34.06 45.88
CA VAL A 649 10.76 33.80 47.32
C VAL A 649 10.73 35.13 48.08
N LEU A 650 11.59 36.09 47.75
CA LEU A 650 11.60 37.43 48.34
C LEU A 650 10.32 38.20 48.01
N MET A 651 9.75 38.04 46.81
CA MET A 651 8.50 38.68 46.45
C MET A 651 7.31 38.12 47.26
N PHE A 652 7.30 36.83 47.55
CA PHE A 652 6.26 36.20 48.38
C PHE A 652 6.36 36.61 49.85
N ILE A 653 7.59 36.72 50.39
CA ILE A 653 7.84 37.23 51.75
C ILE A 653 7.45 38.70 51.86
N GLY A 654 7.75 39.52 50.86
CA GLY A 654 7.32 40.93 50.79
C GLY A 654 5.81 41.09 50.81
N LEU A 655 5.09 40.24 50.04
CA LEU A 655 3.63 40.26 50.00
C LEU A 655 2.99 39.90 51.36
N LEU A 656 3.56 38.87 52.02
CA LEU A 656 3.10 38.51 53.39
C LEU A 656 3.36 39.58 54.42
N ALA A 657 4.49 40.30 54.33
CA ALA A 657 4.79 41.42 55.20
C ALA A 657 3.79 42.58 54.99
N VAL A 658 3.45 42.89 53.75
CA VAL A 658 2.42 43.95 53.45
C VAL A 658 1.05 43.55 54.00
N ILE A 659 0.65 42.28 53.80
CA ILE A 659 -0.62 41.78 54.37
C ILE A 659 -0.61 41.90 55.93
N GLY A 660 0.50 41.54 56.57
CA GLY A 660 0.68 41.62 57.99
C GLY A 660 0.53 43.06 58.49
N VAL A 661 1.13 44.04 57.79
CA VAL A 661 0.98 45.52 58.15
C VAL A 661 -0.45 46.00 57.98
N ILE A 662 -1.11 45.52 56.86
CA ILE A 662 -2.54 45.90 56.63
C ILE A 662 -3.42 45.34 57.76
N LEU A 663 -3.24 44.09 58.14
CA LEU A 663 -3.98 43.43 59.20
C LEU A 663 -3.71 44.15 60.57
N TYR A 664 -2.46 44.52 60.84
CA TYR A 664 -2.09 45.24 62.02
C TYR A 664 -2.77 46.63 62.06
N LEU A 665 -2.79 47.36 60.97
CA LEU A 665 -3.46 48.70 60.90
C LEU A 665 -4.99 48.55 61.01
N VAL A 666 -5.61 47.52 60.45
CA VAL A 666 -7.03 47.27 60.62
C VAL A 666 -7.35 46.93 62.08
N PHE A 667 -6.53 46.09 62.74
CA PHE A 667 -6.71 45.74 64.15
C PHE A 667 -6.51 46.93 65.11
N LYS A 668 -5.52 47.77 64.75
CA LYS A 668 -5.25 48.99 65.51
C LYS A 668 -6.39 49.99 65.36
N ARG A 669 -7.06 50.08 64.22
CA ARG A 669 -8.27 50.89 64.01
C ARG A 669 -9.50 50.36 64.74
N SER A 670 -9.64 49.00 64.79
CA SER A 670 -10.74 48.33 65.50
C SER A 670 -10.68 48.48 67.02
N LYS A 671 -9.50 48.75 67.60
CA LYS A 671 -9.33 48.99 69.03
C LYS A 671 -9.55 50.49 69.45
N LYS A 672 -9.81 51.39 68.49
CA LYS A 672 -10.06 52.80 68.72
C LYS A 672 -11.52 53.24 68.51
N LYS A 673 -12.42 52.25 68.35
CA LYS A 673 -13.88 52.49 68.41
C LYS A 673 -14.45 51.91 69.69
#